data_0f00ff646dc848b8aa10d23c79375958
#
_entry.id   0f00ff646dc848b8aa10d23c79375958
#
_cell.length_a   1.000
_cell.length_b   1.000
_cell.length_c   1.000
_cell.angle_alpha   90.00
_cell.angle_beta   90.00
_cell.angle_gamma   90.00
#
_symmetry.space_group_name_H-M   'P 1'
#
loop_
_entity.id
_entity.type
_entity.pdbx_description
1 polymer ?
#
loop_
_entity_poly.entity_id
_entity_poly.type
_entity_poly.pdbx_seq_one_letter_code
_entity_poly.pdbx_strand_id
1 'polypeptide(L)'
;MKTTTFNKRDAIVFKHFNRKGYSLFAALGRVVVIGVLAVPTLTHAKACGIATKPANESADTLSFGEQRLDEVQVTGSRAPLTARQSAKIVEVISRDDIHRAEAQTINDVLKLATGVDVRQRGGFGVQTDISINGGTFDQITILLNGMPLTSPQTGHNAADFPVSLDDIDHIEVLEGGAARVFGSAAFSGAINIVTTPRPSSQGAKGWEGKATIEGGSFGSFGGDARVAASLLKAGNGAAASRQLFSSLSAGYNQSDGGTANSDFRNRHGFYQGRFASSIVDVNWQAGIASKDYGANTFYSARFPNQYEWTRRYMGSVSVGIHPLANESGFLKSLDIEPGVYAHRDIDHYQLTKGATGASNGENYHRMDVYGGSLSAVASWAAGKTAIGADVRKEHILSTAYGELLDESEWKTIGNTTRAYDHMGNRTNTSLFLEHNVIIGGLTVSAGMMANRNTGLDNKFRVYPGVDISFRPNDHWKIYASWNKAMRLPTFTDLYTNSSAQKGDITLKPERNSTFKGGVRYRTFGFEAMASAFYSRGREMIDWVYETAESKRYQAMNIGKLDNTGFNIETKANLSQLLDAETSDSKLEPWLITLGYAYINQTHRTDKEIYKSLYALEYLRHKLVATVSHPIAKRLSASWSLRWQQRMNGYHPYAKFDGKVQYQLPHCTIYVKADNITCHRYYDLGTVKQPGLWIMAGTKISVF
;
A
#
# COMPACT_ATOMS: atom_id res chain seq x y z
N MET A 1 -34.76 -14.62 26.65
CA MET A 1 -35.53 -14.31 25.44
C MET A 1 -35.67 -12.80 25.36
N LYS A 2 -34.79 -12.11 24.67
CA LYS A 2 -34.93 -10.69 24.29
C LYS A 2 -34.66 -10.61 22.78
N THR A 3 -35.76 -10.41 22.07
CA THR A 3 -35.82 -10.19 20.62
C THR A 3 -35.14 -8.87 20.27
N THR A 4 -34.03 -8.93 19.50
CA THR A 4 -33.35 -7.77 18.98
C THR A 4 -34.10 -7.30 17.73
N THR A 5 -34.78 -6.21 17.83
CA THR A 5 -35.45 -5.51 16.73
C THR A 5 -34.40 -4.92 15.77
N PHE A 6 -34.43 -5.36 14.54
CA PHE A 6 -33.65 -4.80 13.42
C PHE A 6 -34.08 -3.35 13.18
N ASN A 7 -33.16 -2.43 13.27
CA ASN A 7 -33.42 -1.01 13.14
C ASN A 7 -33.54 -0.63 11.65
N LYS A 8 -34.71 -0.16 11.24
CA LYS A 8 -35.10 0.26 9.88
C LYS A 8 -34.22 1.34 9.23
N ARG A 9 -33.20 1.88 9.92
CA ARG A 9 -32.34 2.92 9.39
C ARG A 9 -31.29 2.43 8.37
N ASP A 10 -30.92 1.15 8.41
CA ASP A 10 -29.89 0.61 7.51
C ASP A 10 -30.39 0.32 6.08
N ALA A 11 -31.70 0.20 5.90
CA ALA A 11 -32.32 -0.02 4.58
C ALA A 11 -32.45 1.27 3.73
N ILE A 12 -32.33 2.45 4.34
CA ILE A 12 -32.54 3.75 3.67
C ILE A 12 -31.29 4.23 2.93
N VAL A 13 -30.09 3.77 3.32
CA VAL A 13 -28.82 4.20 2.70
C VAL A 13 -28.70 3.74 1.25
N PHE A 14 -29.36 2.67 0.84
CA PHE A 14 -29.34 2.21 -0.56
C PHE A 14 -30.36 2.92 -1.48
N LYS A 15 -31.35 3.64 -0.95
CA LYS A 15 -32.42 4.26 -1.76
C LYS A 15 -32.20 5.72 -2.18
N HIS A 16 -31.20 6.42 -1.62
CA HIS A 16 -31.00 7.86 -1.85
C HIS A 16 -29.80 8.20 -2.76
N PHE A 17 -29.36 7.27 -3.60
CA PHE A 17 -28.32 7.54 -4.62
C PHE A 17 -28.83 8.27 -5.88
N ASN A 18 -30.04 8.84 -5.83
CA ASN A 18 -30.62 9.54 -6.99
C ASN A 18 -31.01 10.97 -6.59
N ARG A 19 -30.18 11.94 -6.92
CA ARG A 19 -30.45 13.23 -7.58
C ARG A 19 -29.41 14.33 -7.24
N LYS A 20 -28.83 14.87 -8.33
CA LYS A 20 -28.08 16.12 -8.47
C LYS A 20 -26.64 16.16 -7.97
N GLY A 21 -25.73 15.86 -8.88
CA GLY A 21 -24.32 16.11 -8.78
C GLY A 21 -23.57 15.43 -9.92
N TYR A 22 -23.70 15.94 -11.16
CA TYR A 22 -22.92 15.45 -12.28
C TYR A 22 -21.44 15.81 -12.08
N SER A 23 -20.67 14.88 -11.53
CA SER A 23 -19.22 14.91 -11.50
C SER A 23 -18.69 13.76 -12.35
N LEU A 24 -17.43 13.83 -12.74
CA LEU A 24 -16.73 12.81 -13.52
C LEU A 24 -16.93 11.37 -12.95
N PHE A 25 -17.17 11.24 -11.64
CA PHE A 25 -17.50 9.97 -10.98
C PHE A 25 -18.82 9.33 -11.43
N ALA A 26 -19.82 10.13 -11.83
CA ALA A 26 -21.07 9.59 -12.34
C ALA A 26 -20.91 8.98 -13.75
N ALA A 27 -19.96 9.46 -14.54
CA ALA A 27 -19.61 8.91 -15.85
C ALA A 27 -18.86 7.58 -15.72
N LEU A 28 -17.92 7.48 -14.78
CA LEU A 28 -17.18 6.23 -14.47
C LEU A 28 -18.11 5.14 -13.93
N GLY A 29 -19.06 5.49 -13.06
CA GLY A 29 -20.05 4.55 -12.52
C GLY A 29 -20.98 3.95 -13.56
N ARG A 30 -21.29 4.68 -14.65
CA ARG A 30 -22.14 4.15 -15.74
C ARG A 30 -21.41 3.17 -16.67
N VAL A 31 -20.09 3.34 -16.86
CA VAL A 31 -19.26 2.39 -17.64
C VAL A 31 -19.09 1.07 -16.89
N VAL A 32 -18.98 1.10 -15.56
CA VAL A 32 -18.82 -0.11 -14.73
C VAL A 32 -20.10 -0.97 -14.71
N VAL A 33 -21.29 -0.35 -14.67
CA VAL A 33 -22.57 -1.09 -14.60
C VAL A 33 -22.91 -1.81 -15.91
N ILE A 34 -22.50 -1.29 -17.07
CA ILE A 34 -22.78 -1.90 -18.38
C ILE A 34 -21.90 -3.14 -18.62
N GLY A 35 -20.69 -3.22 -18.03
CA GLY A 35 -19.79 -4.37 -18.18
C GLY A 35 -20.19 -5.61 -17.38
N VAL A 36 -21.05 -5.48 -16.37
CA VAL A 36 -21.42 -6.60 -15.48
C VAL A 36 -22.68 -7.35 -15.95
N LEU A 37 -23.54 -6.74 -16.78
CA LEU A 37 -24.83 -7.32 -17.16
C LEU A 37 -24.84 -8.10 -18.46
N ALA A 38 -23.73 -8.24 -19.17
CA ALA A 38 -23.64 -9.06 -20.40
C ALA A 38 -22.98 -10.41 -20.13
N VAL A 39 -23.67 -11.29 -19.38
CA VAL A 39 -23.37 -12.71 -19.36
C VAL A 39 -24.33 -13.38 -20.36
N PRO A 40 -23.87 -13.85 -21.53
CA PRO A 40 -24.74 -14.65 -22.39
C PRO A 40 -24.88 -16.05 -21.82
N THR A 41 -26.12 -16.48 -21.64
CA THR A 41 -26.48 -17.87 -21.41
C THR A 41 -26.10 -18.73 -22.63
N LEU A 42 -25.03 -19.51 -22.52
CA LEU A 42 -24.64 -20.48 -23.54
C LEU A 42 -25.33 -21.81 -23.29
N THR A 43 -26.29 -22.12 -24.15
CA THR A 43 -26.89 -23.42 -24.31
C THR A 43 -25.88 -24.44 -24.89
N HIS A 44 -25.98 -25.68 -24.39
CA HIS A 44 -25.15 -26.82 -24.76
C HIS A 44 -25.17 -27.16 -26.25
N ALA A 45 -23.99 -27.29 -26.85
CA ALA A 45 -23.81 -28.07 -28.07
C ALA A 45 -22.70 -29.10 -27.83
N LYS A 46 -23.05 -30.38 -27.95
CA LYS A 46 -22.12 -31.52 -27.97
C LYS A 46 -21.34 -31.51 -29.28
N ALA A 47 -20.02 -31.60 -29.24
CA ALA A 47 -19.24 -32.05 -30.40
C ALA A 47 -18.22 -33.11 -29.96
N CYS A 48 -18.16 -34.12 -30.79
CA CYS A 48 -17.46 -35.38 -30.72
C CYS A 48 -15.94 -35.24 -30.83
N GLY A 49 -15.19 -36.13 -30.14
CA GLY A 49 -13.73 -36.07 -30.03
C GLY A 49 -12.93 -36.54 -31.24
N ILE A 50 -11.69 -36.13 -31.27
CA ILE A 50 -10.55 -36.91 -31.83
C ILE A 50 -9.36 -36.64 -30.89
N ALA A 51 -8.82 -37.79 -30.39
CA ALA A 51 -7.62 -37.83 -29.57
C ALA A 51 -6.37 -37.69 -30.42
N THR A 52 -5.53 -36.69 -30.14
CA THR A 52 -4.13 -36.70 -30.54
C THR A 52 -3.27 -36.60 -29.28
N LYS A 53 -2.38 -37.58 -29.10
CA LYS A 53 -1.38 -37.68 -28.06
C LYS A 53 -0.48 -36.43 -28.07
N PRO A 54 -0.23 -35.74 -26.97
CA PRO A 54 0.87 -34.82 -26.91
C PRO A 54 2.19 -35.51 -26.66
N ALA A 55 3.22 -35.05 -27.36
CA ALA A 55 4.61 -35.45 -27.19
C ALA A 55 5.09 -35.12 -25.75
N ASN A 56 5.99 -35.96 -25.25
CA ASN A 56 6.72 -35.78 -24.00
C ASN A 56 7.34 -34.39 -23.91
N GLU A 57 6.78 -33.50 -23.13
CA GLU A 57 7.52 -32.44 -22.47
C GLU A 57 7.98 -32.97 -21.11
N SER A 58 9.29 -33.06 -20.96
CA SER A 58 9.96 -33.33 -19.69
C SER A 58 9.41 -32.33 -18.66
N ALA A 59 8.78 -32.88 -17.63
CA ALA A 59 8.33 -32.08 -16.49
C ALA A 59 9.56 -31.56 -15.76
N ASP A 60 9.97 -30.36 -16.12
CA ASP A 60 10.83 -29.52 -15.32
C ASP A 60 10.00 -29.04 -14.11
N THR A 61 10.05 -29.81 -13.03
CA THR A 61 9.53 -29.45 -11.71
C THR A 61 10.48 -28.42 -11.09
N LEU A 62 10.53 -27.23 -11.69
CA LEU A 62 11.24 -26.09 -11.13
C LEU A 62 10.37 -25.44 -10.04
N SER A 63 10.99 -25.19 -8.90
CA SER A 63 10.43 -24.47 -7.76
C SER A 63 9.86 -23.10 -8.19
N PHE A 64 8.56 -23.02 -8.27
CA PHE A 64 7.81 -21.92 -8.91
C PHE A 64 7.88 -20.55 -8.20
N GLY A 65 8.52 -20.40 -7.03
CA GLY A 65 8.54 -19.16 -6.29
C GLY A 65 9.65 -18.18 -6.67
N GLU A 66 10.88 -18.65 -6.73
CA GLU A 66 12.07 -17.77 -6.76
C GLU A 66 12.48 -17.28 -8.15
N GLN A 67 12.39 -18.12 -9.19
CA GLN A 67 12.70 -17.66 -10.55
C GLN A 67 11.68 -16.64 -11.08
N ARG A 68 10.40 -16.74 -10.69
CA ARG A 68 9.36 -15.77 -11.07
C ARG A 68 9.59 -14.38 -10.50
N LEU A 69 10.16 -14.23 -9.31
CA LEU A 69 10.41 -12.91 -8.70
C LEU A 69 11.51 -12.12 -9.43
N ASP A 70 12.51 -12.78 -10.02
CA ASP A 70 13.55 -12.11 -10.80
C ASP A 70 13.03 -11.58 -12.15
N GLU A 71 11.97 -12.16 -12.69
CA GLU A 71 11.30 -11.74 -13.93
C GLU A 71 10.18 -10.71 -13.70
N VAL A 72 9.72 -10.52 -12.45
CA VAL A 72 8.72 -9.51 -12.11
C VAL A 72 9.28 -8.12 -12.46
N GLN A 73 8.53 -7.36 -13.22
CA GLN A 73 8.80 -5.95 -13.43
C GLN A 73 8.52 -5.20 -12.12
N VAL A 74 9.51 -4.46 -11.64
CA VAL A 74 9.39 -3.69 -10.41
C VAL A 74 9.31 -2.19 -10.71
N THR A 75 8.54 -1.48 -9.89
CA THR A 75 8.31 -0.03 -10.05
C THR A 75 9.47 0.84 -9.52
N GLY A 76 10.63 0.26 -9.27
CA GLY A 76 11.83 0.99 -8.82
C GLY A 76 12.45 1.96 -9.85
N SER A 77 11.93 2.00 -11.08
CA SER A 77 12.39 2.82 -12.21
C SER A 77 11.19 3.30 -13.03
N ARG A 78 11.30 4.47 -13.66
CA ARG A 78 10.28 4.97 -14.61
C ARG A 78 10.25 4.17 -15.91
N ALA A 79 11.40 3.64 -16.34
CA ALA A 79 11.44 2.67 -17.43
C ALA A 79 11.27 1.26 -16.86
N PRO A 80 10.40 0.42 -17.41
CA PRO A 80 10.20 -0.94 -16.91
C PRO A 80 11.49 -1.75 -16.90
N LEU A 81 11.90 -2.20 -15.72
CA LEU A 81 13.04 -3.09 -15.48
C LEU A 81 12.57 -4.27 -14.65
N THR A 82 13.12 -5.45 -14.92
CA THR A 82 12.92 -6.59 -14.04
C THR A 82 13.65 -6.41 -12.70
N ALA A 83 13.24 -7.13 -11.66
CA ALA A 83 13.92 -7.09 -10.36
C ALA A 83 15.41 -7.42 -10.49
N ARG A 84 15.76 -8.28 -11.45
CA ARG A 84 17.16 -8.61 -11.81
C ARG A 84 17.90 -7.42 -12.42
N GLN A 85 17.27 -6.67 -13.32
CA GLN A 85 17.85 -5.53 -14.03
C GLN A 85 17.83 -4.23 -13.23
N SER A 86 16.93 -4.07 -12.28
CA SER A 86 16.77 -2.85 -11.49
C SER A 86 18.09 -2.45 -10.83
N ALA A 87 18.48 -1.18 -10.91
CA ALA A 87 19.64 -0.66 -10.20
C ALA A 87 19.42 -0.57 -8.68
N LYS A 88 18.18 -0.48 -8.21
CA LYS A 88 17.80 -0.56 -6.79
C LYS A 88 17.39 -1.99 -6.43
N ILE A 89 17.56 -2.35 -5.17
CA ILE A 89 16.86 -3.50 -4.60
C ILE A 89 15.48 -3.02 -4.14
N VAL A 90 14.45 -3.66 -4.67
CA VAL A 90 13.07 -3.55 -4.23
C VAL A 90 12.78 -4.81 -3.44
N GLU A 91 12.33 -4.68 -2.19
CA GLU A 91 11.83 -5.81 -1.42
C GLU A 91 10.46 -6.18 -1.97
N VAL A 92 10.29 -7.45 -2.34
CA VAL A 92 9.03 -7.97 -2.86
C VAL A 92 8.47 -8.99 -1.88
N ILE A 93 7.26 -8.71 -1.37
CA ILE A 93 6.48 -9.66 -0.56
C ILE A 93 5.54 -10.38 -1.53
N SER A 94 5.80 -11.64 -1.78
CA SER A 94 5.06 -12.42 -2.76
C SER A 94 3.64 -12.78 -2.29
N ARG A 95 2.78 -13.17 -3.23
CA ARG A 95 1.44 -13.72 -2.91
C ARG A 95 1.52 -14.90 -1.93
N ASP A 96 2.51 -15.76 -2.10
CA ASP A 96 2.69 -16.94 -1.24
C ASP A 96 3.11 -16.52 0.17
N ASP A 97 3.95 -15.50 0.33
CA ASP A 97 4.31 -14.94 1.64
C ASP A 97 3.08 -14.33 2.33
N ILE A 98 2.22 -13.62 1.58
CA ILE A 98 0.98 -13.05 2.09
C ILE A 98 0.02 -14.14 2.57
N HIS A 99 -0.13 -15.22 1.82
CA HIS A 99 -1.04 -16.31 2.19
C HIS A 99 -0.54 -17.15 3.37
N ARG A 100 0.78 -17.28 3.54
CA ARG A 100 1.38 -17.97 4.70
C ARG A 100 1.29 -17.14 5.97
N ALA A 101 1.35 -15.81 5.85
CA ALA A 101 1.29 -14.91 7.00
C ALA A 101 -0.01 -15.10 7.80
N GLU A 102 0.06 -14.88 9.11
CA GLU A 102 -1.07 -14.81 10.03
C GLU A 102 -1.86 -13.49 9.93
N ALA A 103 -1.64 -12.75 8.86
CA ALA A 103 -2.19 -11.43 8.63
C ALA A 103 -3.73 -11.39 8.53
N GLN A 104 -4.33 -10.35 9.09
CA GLN A 104 -5.74 -10.01 8.94
C GLN A 104 -5.94 -9.00 7.80
N THR A 105 -4.98 -8.10 7.64
CA THR A 105 -5.01 -6.98 6.72
C THR A 105 -3.67 -6.82 6.01
N ILE A 106 -3.64 -5.99 4.97
CA ILE A 106 -2.39 -5.59 4.28
C ILE A 106 -1.41 -4.95 5.27
N ASN A 107 -1.91 -4.18 6.23
CA ASN A 107 -1.09 -3.54 7.25
C ASN A 107 -0.35 -4.58 8.12
N ASP A 108 -0.97 -5.73 8.40
CA ASP A 108 -0.33 -6.80 9.15
C ASP A 108 0.77 -7.49 8.34
N VAL A 109 0.58 -7.66 7.04
CA VAL A 109 1.63 -8.14 6.13
C VAL A 109 2.83 -7.19 6.13
N LEU A 110 2.59 -5.89 6.07
CA LEU A 110 3.66 -4.88 6.09
C LEU A 110 4.44 -4.83 7.42
N LYS A 111 3.85 -5.28 8.53
CA LYS A 111 4.59 -5.43 9.81
C LYS A 111 5.74 -6.44 9.71
N LEU A 112 5.67 -7.39 8.77
CA LEU A 112 6.69 -8.40 8.57
C LEU A 112 7.87 -7.89 7.73
N ALA A 113 7.70 -6.81 6.94
CA ALA A 113 8.79 -6.18 6.20
C ALA A 113 9.78 -5.50 7.15
N THR A 114 11.07 -5.76 6.98
CA THR A 114 12.13 -5.40 7.93
C THR A 114 12.27 -3.89 8.10
N GLY A 115 12.31 -3.13 7.00
CA GLY A 115 12.49 -1.66 6.99
C GLY A 115 11.23 -0.84 7.23
N VAL A 116 10.07 -1.49 7.38
CA VAL A 116 8.76 -0.82 7.52
C VAL A 116 8.33 -0.78 8.99
N ASP A 117 7.94 0.40 9.46
CA ASP A 117 7.32 0.60 10.77
C ASP A 117 5.81 0.82 10.59
N VAL A 118 5.00 -0.05 11.16
CA VAL A 118 3.52 0.00 11.11
C VAL A 118 3.00 0.20 12.51
N ARG A 119 2.39 1.35 12.76
CA ARG A 119 1.81 1.74 14.04
C ARG A 119 0.29 1.67 13.95
N GLN A 120 -0.30 0.74 14.65
CA GLN A 120 -1.77 0.65 14.77
C GLN A 120 -2.24 1.38 16.03
N ARG A 121 -3.40 2.03 15.91
CA ARG A 121 -4.03 2.76 17.01
C ARG A 121 -5.09 1.90 17.72
N GLY A 122 -4.84 0.59 17.85
CA GLY A 122 -5.75 -0.39 18.44
C GLY A 122 -5.78 -1.69 17.64
N GLY A 123 -6.96 -2.30 17.44
CA GLY A 123 -7.13 -3.51 16.65
C GLY A 123 -6.82 -3.32 15.15
N PHE A 124 -6.81 -4.41 14.40
CA PHE A 124 -6.42 -4.40 12.99
C PHE A 124 -7.33 -3.58 12.05
N GLY A 125 -8.54 -3.24 12.47
CA GLY A 125 -9.52 -2.51 11.67
C GLY A 125 -9.53 -0.99 11.86
N VAL A 126 -8.72 -0.45 12.79
CA VAL A 126 -8.65 0.99 13.09
C VAL A 126 -7.55 1.68 12.27
N GLN A 127 -7.34 2.97 12.53
CA GLN A 127 -6.32 3.78 11.85
C GLN A 127 -4.92 3.19 12.00
N THR A 128 -4.15 3.23 10.91
CA THR A 128 -2.79 2.69 10.83
C THR A 128 -1.86 3.70 10.18
N ASP A 129 -0.73 3.98 10.82
CA ASP A 129 0.34 4.82 10.32
C ASP A 129 1.49 3.92 9.83
N ILE A 130 1.97 4.16 8.61
CA ILE A 130 3.07 3.40 8.00
C ILE A 130 4.22 4.35 7.72
N SER A 131 5.43 3.94 8.08
CA SER A 131 6.66 4.69 7.77
C SER A 131 7.81 3.76 7.39
N ILE A 132 8.86 4.32 6.78
CA ILE A 132 10.03 3.58 6.30
C ILE A 132 11.30 4.26 6.83
N ASN A 133 12.25 3.48 7.35
CA ASN A 133 13.61 3.92 7.71
C ASN A 133 13.66 5.16 8.61
N GLY A 134 12.79 5.22 9.62
CA GLY A 134 12.74 6.33 10.59
C GLY A 134 12.09 7.61 10.08
N GLY A 135 11.42 7.57 8.93
CA GLY A 135 10.53 8.63 8.48
C GLY A 135 9.21 8.65 9.23
N THR A 136 8.34 9.61 8.88
CA THR A 136 6.96 9.68 9.35
C THR A 136 5.98 9.13 8.30
N PHE A 137 4.72 8.93 8.68
CA PHE A 137 3.67 8.42 7.79
C PHE A 137 3.33 9.37 6.62
N ASP A 138 3.61 10.68 6.76
CA ASP A 138 3.45 11.68 5.68
C ASP A 138 4.62 11.66 4.68
N GLN A 139 5.71 10.94 4.98
CA GLN A 139 6.96 10.93 4.22
C GLN A 139 7.11 9.72 3.31
N ILE A 140 6.06 8.93 3.15
CA ILE A 140 6.02 7.80 2.23
C ILE A 140 4.92 7.98 1.19
N THR A 141 5.12 7.38 0.03
CA THR A 141 4.05 7.25 -0.97
C THR A 141 3.53 5.82 -0.95
N ILE A 142 2.22 5.68 -0.77
CA ILE A 142 1.52 4.41 -0.92
C ILE A 142 0.78 4.42 -2.26
N LEU A 143 0.95 3.35 -3.04
CA LEU A 143 0.37 3.20 -4.36
C LEU A 143 -0.45 1.91 -4.43
N LEU A 144 -1.47 1.93 -5.28
CA LEU A 144 -2.20 0.75 -5.72
C LEU A 144 -2.09 0.66 -7.25
N ASN A 145 -1.40 -0.36 -7.74
CA ASN A 145 -1.08 -0.52 -9.17
C ASN A 145 -0.44 0.74 -9.78
N GLY A 146 0.49 1.36 -9.05
CA GLY A 146 1.15 2.59 -9.47
C GLY A 146 0.35 3.88 -9.27
N MET A 147 -0.94 3.82 -8.92
CA MET A 147 -1.76 4.99 -8.60
C MET A 147 -1.51 5.44 -7.16
N PRO A 148 -1.16 6.72 -6.91
CA PRO A 148 -0.97 7.22 -5.55
C PRO A 148 -2.28 7.24 -4.74
N LEU A 149 -2.25 6.67 -3.54
CA LEU A 149 -3.35 6.70 -2.56
C LEU A 149 -3.12 7.73 -1.44
N THR A 150 -1.99 8.41 -1.43
CA THR A 150 -1.63 9.39 -0.39
C THR A 150 -2.60 10.56 -0.42
N SER A 151 -3.23 10.85 0.72
CA SER A 151 -4.12 12.00 0.87
C SER A 151 -3.31 13.26 1.21
N PRO A 152 -3.49 14.37 0.47
CA PRO A 152 -2.87 15.66 0.82
C PRO A 152 -3.42 16.29 2.11
N GLN A 153 -4.55 15.82 2.61
CA GLN A 153 -5.09 16.25 3.91
C GLN A 153 -4.18 15.78 5.04
N THR A 154 -3.89 14.47 5.06
CA THR A 154 -3.08 13.80 6.09
C THR A 154 -2.60 12.44 5.58
N GLY A 155 -1.42 11.98 6.00
CA GLY A 155 -0.93 10.65 5.68
C GLY A 155 -1.63 9.51 6.44
N HIS A 156 -2.39 9.80 7.49
CA HIS A 156 -3.11 8.80 8.29
C HIS A 156 -4.06 7.92 7.47
N ASN A 157 -4.70 8.47 6.45
CA ASN A 157 -5.68 7.75 5.62
C ASN A 157 -5.03 6.95 4.47
N ALA A 158 -3.72 7.02 4.31
CA ALA A 158 -3.02 6.34 3.22
C ALA A 158 -3.11 4.81 3.30
N ALA A 159 -3.30 4.26 4.50
CA ALA A 159 -3.43 2.82 4.77
C ALA A 159 -4.88 2.27 4.66
N ASP A 160 -5.82 3.04 4.10
CA ASP A 160 -7.19 2.62 3.85
C ASP A 160 -7.31 2.03 2.45
N PHE A 161 -7.07 0.71 2.34
CA PHE A 161 -7.03 0.00 1.08
C PHE A 161 -8.42 -0.51 0.68
N PRO A 162 -8.86 -0.30 -0.59
CA PRO A 162 -10.14 -0.83 -1.08
C PRO A 162 -10.05 -2.28 -1.56
N VAL A 163 -8.99 -3.01 -1.20
CA VAL A 163 -8.69 -4.36 -1.70
C VAL A 163 -8.52 -5.36 -0.57
N SER A 164 -8.83 -6.63 -0.84
CA SER A 164 -8.57 -7.76 0.04
C SER A 164 -7.18 -8.35 -0.18
N LEU A 165 -6.71 -9.20 0.75
CA LEU A 165 -5.46 -9.95 0.58
C LEU A 165 -5.49 -10.87 -0.67
N ASP A 166 -6.67 -11.34 -1.08
CA ASP A 166 -6.84 -12.22 -2.24
C ASP A 166 -6.73 -11.50 -3.59
N ASP A 167 -6.85 -10.17 -3.62
CA ASP A 167 -6.61 -9.37 -4.82
C ASP A 167 -5.14 -9.18 -5.14
N ILE A 168 -4.27 -9.28 -4.11
CA ILE A 168 -2.86 -8.90 -4.22
C ILE A 168 -2.07 -9.98 -4.97
N ASP A 169 -1.27 -9.54 -5.92
CA ASP A 169 -0.24 -10.35 -6.58
C ASP A 169 1.07 -10.32 -5.78
N HIS A 170 1.54 -9.12 -5.45
CA HIS A 170 2.69 -8.89 -4.58
C HIS A 170 2.66 -7.45 -4.02
N ILE A 171 3.49 -7.21 -3.02
CA ILE A 171 3.73 -5.86 -2.47
C ILE A 171 5.20 -5.52 -2.69
N GLU A 172 5.45 -4.35 -3.24
CA GLU A 172 6.79 -3.80 -3.44
C GLU A 172 7.08 -2.75 -2.38
N VAL A 173 8.20 -2.89 -1.68
CA VAL A 173 8.71 -1.90 -0.73
C VAL A 173 10.01 -1.31 -1.26
N LEU A 174 9.97 -0.03 -1.61
CA LEU A 174 11.12 0.73 -2.07
C LEU A 174 11.58 1.66 -0.96
N GLU A 175 12.73 1.38 -0.39
CA GLU A 175 13.31 2.17 0.68
C GLU A 175 14.21 3.30 0.17
N GLY A 176 14.20 4.43 0.89
CA GLY A 176 14.97 5.63 0.58
C GLY A 176 14.26 6.57 -0.39
N GLY A 177 14.85 7.74 -0.65
CA GLY A 177 14.27 8.75 -1.53
C GLY A 177 13.94 8.21 -2.91
N ALA A 178 12.67 8.32 -3.31
CA ALA A 178 12.16 7.79 -4.57
C ALA A 178 11.37 8.83 -5.38
N ALA A 179 11.59 10.12 -5.10
CA ALA A 179 10.82 11.20 -5.71
C ALA A 179 10.91 11.23 -7.24
N ARG A 180 12.05 10.88 -7.84
CA ARG A 180 12.20 10.82 -9.31
C ARG A 180 11.31 9.75 -9.96
N VAL A 181 10.92 8.72 -9.21
CA VAL A 181 10.06 7.63 -9.70
C VAL A 181 8.59 7.89 -9.34
N PHE A 182 8.29 8.21 -8.09
CA PHE A 182 6.91 8.25 -7.56
C PHE A 182 6.40 9.67 -7.25
N GLY A 183 7.18 10.71 -7.55
CA GLY A 183 6.78 12.10 -7.28
C GLY A 183 7.19 12.60 -5.90
N SER A 184 6.74 13.82 -5.58
CA SER A 184 7.24 14.61 -4.44
C SER A 184 7.00 14.00 -3.07
N ALA A 185 6.01 13.13 -2.89
CA ALA A 185 5.67 12.54 -1.59
C ALA A 185 6.55 11.32 -1.21
N ALA A 186 7.32 10.75 -2.14
CA ALA A 186 8.21 9.61 -1.86
C ALA A 186 9.52 10.05 -1.23
N PHE A 187 9.44 10.60 -0.02
CA PHE A 187 10.54 11.21 0.73
C PHE A 187 11.44 10.15 1.41
N SER A 188 10.86 9.22 2.17
CA SER A 188 11.58 8.14 2.85
C SER A 188 11.48 6.80 2.12
N GLY A 189 10.52 6.67 1.21
CA GLY A 189 10.30 5.47 0.43
C GLY A 189 8.91 5.43 -0.20
N ALA A 190 8.61 4.29 -0.82
CA ALA A 190 7.30 4.01 -1.39
C ALA A 190 6.90 2.55 -1.17
N ILE A 191 5.60 2.31 -1.07
CA ILE A 191 4.99 0.98 -1.03
C ILE A 191 4.00 0.90 -2.18
N ASN A 192 4.17 -0.07 -3.09
CA ASN A 192 3.23 -0.31 -4.17
C ASN A 192 2.53 -1.66 -3.96
N ILE A 193 1.22 -1.62 -3.81
CA ILE A 193 0.38 -2.81 -3.73
C ILE A 193 -0.02 -3.15 -5.15
N VAL A 194 0.47 -4.28 -5.66
CA VAL A 194 0.17 -4.75 -7.01
C VAL A 194 -0.89 -5.83 -6.93
N THR A 195 -2.00 -5.61 -7.64
CA THR A 195 -3.12 -6.53 -7.72
C THR A 195 -3.18 -7.18 -9.11
N THR A 196 -3.91 -8.29 -9.22
CA THR A 196 -4.09 -8.96 -10.52
C THR A 196 -5.56 -9.23 -10.81
N PRO A 197 -6.05 -8.88 -12.02
CA PRO A 197 -7.39 -9.27 -12.46
C PRO A 197 -7.46 -10.74 -12.93
N ARG A 198 -6.31 -11.42 -13.04
CA ARG A 198 -6.25 -12.80 -13.55
C ARG A 198 -6.76 -13.79 -12.51
N PRO A 199 -7.43 -14.89 -12.94
CA PRO A 199 -7.62 -16.06 -12.10
C PRO A 199 -6.26 -16.62 -11.67
N SER A 200 -6.13 -17.07 -10.41
CA SER A 200 -4.86 -17.64 -9.88
C SER A 200 -4.62 -19.07 -10.37
N SER A 201 -5.68 -19.76 -10.77
CA SER A 201 -5.57 -21.10 -11.39
C SER A 201 -5.64 -20.99 -12.91
N GLN A 202 -4.83 -21.76 -13.60
CA GLN A 202 -4.95 -22.01 -15.04
C GLN A 202 -6.09 -22.98 -15.36
N GLY A 203 -7.10 -23.07 -14.48
CA GLY A 203 -8.21 -24.01 -14.62
C GLY A 203 -8.94 -23.86 -15.96
N ALA A 204 -9.41 -24.98 -16.48
CA ALA A 204 -10.05 -25.12 -17.80
C ALA A 204 -11.27 -24.21 -18.01
N LYS A 205 -11.87 -23.67 -16.96
CA LYS A 205 -13.11 -22.88 -17.01
C LYS A 205 -12.91 -21.38 -17.25
N GLY A 206 -11.69 -20.84 -17.11
CA GLY A 206 -11.41 -19.42 -17.36
C GLY A 206 -11.96 -18.44 -16.32
N TRP A 207 -12.49 -18.91 -15.19
CA TRP A 207 -12.91 -18.10 -14.06
C TRP A 207 -12.55 -18.77 -12.73
N GLU A 208 -12.48 -17.97 -11.67
CA GLU A 208 -12.18 -18.37 -10.31
C GLU A 208 -13.05 -17.56 -9.34
N GLY A 209 -13.62 -18.24 -8.35
CA GLY A 209 -14.28 -17.64 -7.19
C GLY A 209 -13.52 -17.99 -5.91
N LYS A 210 -13.30 -16.99 -5.04
CA LYS A 210 -12.78 -17.18 -3.69
C LYS A 210 -13.70 -16.52 -2.70
N ALA A 211 -13.90 -17.16 -1.54
CA ALA A 211 -14.63 -16.61 -0.43
C ALA A 211 -13.94 -16.96 0.88
N THR A 212 -13.79 -15.99 1.77
CA THR A 212 -13.24 -16.17 3.12
C THR A 212 -14.30 -15.75 4.12
N ILE A 213 -14.52 -16.53 5.17
CA ILE A 213 -15.38 -16.20 6.31
C ILE A 213 -14.61 -16.53 7.57
N GLU A 214 -14.58 -15.60 8.51
CA GLU A 214 -13.86 -15.77 9.77
C GLU A 214 -14.58 -15.08 10.93
N GLY A 215 -14.36 -15.59 12.15
CA GLY A 215 -14.87 -15.01 13.38
C GLY A 215 -13.99 -15.33 14.57
N GLY A 216 -14.10 -14.56 15.65
CA GLY A 216 -13.22 -14.76 16.78
C GLY A 216 -13.40 -13.80 17.94
N SER A 217 -12.30 -13.50 18.62
CA SER A 217 -12.25 -12.68 19.82
C SER A 217 -12.87 -11.31 19.63
N PHE A 218 -13.43 -10.73 20.70
CA PHE A 218 -14.00 -9.38 20.73
C PHE A 218 -15.13 -9.17 19.72
N GLY A 219 -16.03 -10.15 19.53
CA GLY A 219 -17.12 -10.06 18.57
C GLY A 219 -16.66 -9.92 17.12
N SER A 220 -15.41 -10.31 16.82
CA SER A 220 -14.86 -10.20 15.47
C SER A 220 -15.62 -11.11 14.51
N PHE A 221 -16.00 -10.54 13.38
CA PHE A 221 -16.57 -11.23 12.25
C PHE A 221 -16.09 -10.58 10.97
N GLY A 222 -15.69 -11.37 9.99
CA GLY A 222 -15.24 -10.89 8.69
C GLY A 222 -15.57 -11.85 7.57
N GLY A 223 -15.62 -11.32 6.37
CA GLY A 223 -15.74 -12.09 5.15
C GLY A 223 -15.34 -11.29 3.94
N ASP A 224 -14.70 -11.96 3.00
CA ASP A 224 -14.26 -11.46 1.70
C ASP A 224 -14.70 -12.39 0.60
N ALA A 225 -15.07 -11.83 -0.54
CA ALA A 225 -15.37 -12.59 -1.75
C ALA A 225 -14.68 -11.95 -2.96
N ARG A 226 -14.13 -12.78 -3.84
CA ARG A 226 -13.50 -12.39 -5.09
C ARG A 226 -13.93 -13.30 -6.23
N VAL A 227 -14.26 -12.70 -7.36
CA VAL A 227 -14.46 -13.43 -8.62
C VAL A 227 -13.51 -12.83 -9.66
N ALA A 228 -12.78 -13.69 -10.36
CA ALA A 228 -11.90 -13.31 -11.45
C ALA A 228 -12.18 -14.16 -12.69
N ALA A 229 -12.11 -13.55 -13.87
CA ALA A 229 -12.40 -14.23 -15.12
C ALA A 229 -11.43 -13.84 -16.23
N SER A 230 -11.10 -14.81 -17.07
CA SER A 230 -10.49 -14.62 -18.39
C SER A 230 -11.60 -14.62 -19.43
N LEU A 231 -11.95 -13.44 -19.93
CA LEU A 231 -13.09 -13.24 -20.84
C LEU A 231 -12.71 -13.47 -22.30
N LEU A 232 -11.45 -13.28 -22.67
CA LEU A 232 -10.88 -13.60 -23.97
C LEU A 232 -9.63 -14.46 -23.75
N LYS A 233 -9.57 -15.61 -24.41
CA LYS A 233 -8.39 -16.48 -24.42
C LYS A 233 -7.54 -16.14 -25.64
N ALA A 234 -6.23 -16.32 -25.53
CA ALA A 234 -5.34 -16.29 -26.67
C ALA A 234 -5.79 -17.37 -27.70
N GLY A 235 -6.06 -16.95 -28.92
CA GLY A 235 -6.36 -17.86 -30.03
C GLY A 235 -5.06 -18.29 -30.74
N ASN A 236 -5.14 -19.03 -31.84
CA ASN A 236 -3.98 -19.42 -32.66
C ASN A 236 -3.79 -18.43 -33.81
N GLY A 237 -2.60 -17.80 -33.92
CA GLY A 237 -2.22 -16.89 -35.02
C GLY A 237 -2.00 -15.43 -34.61
N ALA A 238 -1.53 -14.56 -35.48
CA ALA A 238 -1.15 -13.17 -35.19
C ALA A 238 -2.32 -12.25 -34.72
N ALA A 239 -3.58 -12.60 -35.01
CA ALA A 239 -4.78 -11.95 -34.45
C ALA A 239 -5.15 -12.46 -33.05
N ALA A 240 -4.41 -13.38 -32.52
CA ALA A 240 -4.73 -14.29 -31.43
C ALA A 240 -4.14 -13.87 -30.09
N SER A 241 -3.43 -12.77 -30.00
CA SER A 241 -2.78 -12.32 -28.75
C SER A 241 -3.64 -11.42 -27.86
N ARG A 242 -4.97 -11.33 -28.12
CA ARG A 242 -5.86 -10.49 -27.31
C ARG A 242 -6.28 -11.24 -26.05
N GLN A 243 -6.07 -10.62 -24.91
CA GLN A 243 -6.48 -11.16 -23.62
C GLN A 243 -7.32 -10.08 -22.90
N LEU A 244 -8.37 -10.53 -22.24
CA LEU A 244 -9.21 -9.67 -21.41
C LEU A 244 -9.43 -10.38 -20.07
N PHE A 245 -8.95 -9.76 -19.01
CA PHE A 245 -9.15 -10.22 -17.65
C PHE A 245 -9.99 -9.22 -16.88
N SER A 246 -10.81 -9.70 -15.96
CA SER A 246 -11.59 -8.87 -15.06
C SER A 246 -11.73 -9.55 -13.71
N SER A 247 -11.71 -8.76 -12.63
CA SER A 247 -12.03 -9.25 -11.29
C SER A 247 -12.82 -8.24 -10.48
N LEU A 248 -13.67 -8.77 -9.60
CA LEU A 248 -14.47 -8.01 -8.64
C LEU A 248 -14.27 -8.65 -7.27
N SER A 249 -14.01 -7.83 -6.26
CA SER A 249 -13.97 -8.26 -4.87
C SER A 249 -14.78 -7.33 -3.97
N ALA A 250 -15.25 -7.88 -2.85
CA ALA A 250 -15.91 -7.13 -1.81
C ALA A 250 -15.67 -7.80 -0.46
N GLY A 251 -15.57 -7.01 0.60
CA GLY A 251 -15.37 -7.51 1.94
C GLY A 251 -15.98 -6.63 3.03
N TYR A 252 -16.16 -7.27 4.16
CA TYR A 252 -16.66 -6.68 5.39
C TYR A 252 -15.91 -7.26 6.58
N ASN A 253 -15.52 -6.44 7.53
CA ASN A 253 -15.06 -6.90 8.84
C ASN A 253 -15.48 -5.94 9.95
N GLN A 254 -15.72 -6.49 11.14
CA GLN A 254 -16.08 -5.77 12.34
C GLN A 254 -15.47 -6.40 13.58
N SER A 255 -15.42 -5.61 14.65
CA SER A 255 -15.11 -6.08 16.00
C SER A 255 -15.61 -5.07 17.01
N ASP A 256 -15.91 -5.53 18.25
CA ASP A 256 -16.18 -4.67 19.39
C ASP A 256 -14.90 -4.05 19.98
N GLY A 257 -13.72 -4.48 19.48
CA GLY A 257 -12.40 -4.01 19.90
C GLY A 257 -11.85 -4.70 21.13
N GLY A 258 -10.52 -4.74 21.26
CA GLY A 258 -9.83 -5.34 22.40
C GLY A 258 -9.57 -4.37 23.56
N THR A 259 -9.97 -3.11 23.41
CA THR A 259 -9.85 -2.04 24.43
C THR A 259 -11.07 -1.12 24.34
N ALA A 260 -11.27 -0.28 25.37
CA ALA A 260 -12.41 0.66 25.38
C ALA A 260 -12.39 1.58 24.15
N ASN A 261 -13.56 1.83 23.56
CA ASN A 261 -13.75 2.67 22.37
C ASN A 261 -12.75 2.37 21.24
N SER A 262 -12.63 1.08 20.88
CA SER A 262 -11.81 0.59 19.76
C SER A 262 -12.60 -0.36 18.84
N ASP A 263 -13.91 -0.27 18.91
CA ASP A 263 -14.83 -0.95 18.01
C ASP A 263 -14.65 -0.43 16.57
N PHE A 264 -14.82 -1.32 15.59
CA PHE A 264 -14.73 -0.91 14.20
C PHE A 264 -15.67 -1.70 13.27
N ARG A 265 -15.97 -1.09 12.13
CA ARG A 265 -16.65 -1.70 10.99
C ARG A 265 -16.04 -1.21 9.71
N ASN A 266 -15.48 -2.13 8.92
CA ASN A 266 -14.82 -1.81 7.65
C ASN A 266 -15.55 -2.50 6.50
N ARG A 267 -15.63 -1.81 5.36
CA ARG A 267 -16.21 -2.32 4.12
C ARG A 267 -15.30 -1.91 2.97
N HIS A 268 -15.13 -2.80 2.04
CA HIS A 268 -14.43 -2.46 0.80
C HIS A 268 -15.07 -3.15 -0.40
N GLY A 269 -14.82 -2.59 -1.58
CA GLY A 269 -15.15 -3.18 -2.87
C GLY A 269 -14.15 -2.72 -3.90
N PHE A 270 -13.70 -3.64 -4.75
CA PHE A 270 -12.71 -3.36 -5.77
C PHE A 270 -13.03 -4.07 -7.07
N TYR A 271 -13.01 -3.31 -8.15
CA TYR A 271 -13.16 -3.80 -9.51
C TYR A 271 -11.93 -3.44 -10.32
N GLN A 272 -11.39 -4.38 -11.06
CA GLN A 272 -10.27 -4.14 -11.95
C GLN A 272 -10.37 -4.98 -13.21
N GLY A 273 -9.70 -4.52 -14.26
CA GLY A 273 -9.57 -5.27 -15.49
C GLY A 273 -8.33 -4.90 -16.28
N ARG A 274 -7.97 -5.78 -17.19
CA ARG A 274 -6.87 -5.59 -18.12
C ARG A 274 -7.26 -6.16 -19.49
N PHE A 275 -7.17 -5.31 -20.49
CA PHE A 275 -7.12 -5.73 -21.89
C PHE A 275 -5.66 -5.67 -22.35
N ALA A 276 -5.17 -6.73 -22.97
CA ALA A 276 -3.81 -6.79 -23.51
C ALA A 276 -3.83 -7.26 -24.96
N SER A 277 -3.08 -6.57 -25.81
CA SER A 277 -2.80 -6.96 -27.18
C SER A 277 -1.34 -6.65 -27.55
N SER A 278 -0.92 -6.97 -28.77
CA SER A 278 0.44 -6.67 -29.24
C SER A 278 0.72 -5.17 -29.42
N ILE A 279 -0.30 -4.33 -29.54
CA ILE A 279 -0.17 -2.90 -29.84
C ILE A 279 -0.65 -2.04 -28.68
N VAL A 280 -1.67 -2.49 -27.93
CA VAL A 280 -2.32 -1.70 -26.90
C VAL A 280 -2.62 -2.57 -25.68
N ASP A 281 -2.25 -2.08 -24.52
CA ASP A 281 -2.66 -2.57 -23.22
C ASP A 281 -3.54 -1.51 -22.53
N VAL A 282 -4.65 -1.91 -21.95
CA VAL A 282 -5.51 -1.02 -21.16
C VAL A 282 -5.70 -1.65 -19.78
N ASN A 283 -5.37 -0.90 -18.74
CA ASN A 283 -5.62 -1.30 -17.36
C ASN A 283 -6.59 -0.30 -16.73
N TRP A 284 -7.56 -0.80 -15.98
CA TRP A 284 -8.49 0.04 -15.23
C TRP A 284 -8.76 -0.55 -13.86
N GLN A 285 -9.05 0.33 -12.92
CA GLN A 285 -9.44 -0.03 -11.57
C GLN A 285 -10.40 0.99 -10.98
N ALA A 286 -11.29 0.52 -10.11
CA ALA A 286 -12.16 1.32 -9.29
C ALA A 286 -12.34 0.68 -7.92
N GLY A 287 -12.29 1.46 -6.87
CA GLY A 287 -12.35 0.98 -5.50
C GLY A 287 -13.13 1.89 -4.57
N ILE A 288 -13.68 1.27 -3.54
CA ILE A 288 -14.37 1.95 -2.43
C ILE A 288 -13.93 1.31 -1.13
N ALA A 289 -13.58 2.13 -0.14
CA ALA A 289 -13.30 1.72 1.22
C ALA A 289 -14.09 2.60 2.19
N SER A 290 -14.61 2.01 3.26
CA SER A 290 -15.28 2.72 4.34
C SER A 290 -14.85 2.12 5.66
N LYS A 291 -14.46 2.96 6.61
CA LYS A 291 -14.14 2.60 7.98
C LYS A 291 -14.94 3.46 8.95
N ASP A 292 -15.49 2.82 9.96
CA ASP A 292 -16.14 3.44 11.10
C ASP A 292 -15.48 2.90 12.36
N TYR A 293 -14.89 3.73 13.21
CA TYR A 293 -14.18 3.21 14.39
C TYR A 293 -14.17 4.16 15.58
N GLY A 294 -14.15 3.56 16.78
CA GLY A 294 -13.83 4.24 18.02
C GLY A 294 -12.34 4.61 18.02
N ALA A 295 -12.06 5.89 18.16
CA ALA A 295 -10.70 6.43 18.07
C ALA A 295 -10.04 6.64 19.43
N ASN A 296 -10.58 6.01 20.50
CA ASN A 296 -10.04 6.05 21.85
C ASN A 296 -9.30 7.39 22.15
N THR A 297 -8.01 7.35 22.49
CA THR A 297 -7.15 8.51 22.80
C THR A 297 -6.24 8.89 21.63
N PHE A 298 -6.63 8.67 20.37
CA PHE A 298 -5.77 8.79 19.19
C PHE A 298 -5.08 10.14 19.06
N TYR A 299 -5.83 11.23 19.19
CA TYR A 299 -5.32 12.58 18.99
C TYR A 299 -5.08 13.32 20.31
N SER A 300 -5.63 12.84 21.43
CA SER A 300 -5.42 13.40 22.76
C SER A 300 -5.78 12.41 23.85
N ALA A 301 -4.88 12.21 24.81
CA ALA A 301 -5.13 11.40 25.99
C ALA A 301 -6.27 11.92 26.90
N ARG A 302 -6.68 13.19 26.71
CA ARG A 302 -7.80 13.81 27.47
C ARG A 302 -9.17 13.32 27.02
N PHE A 303 -9.29 12.81 25.79
CA PHE A 303 -10.56 12.47 25.16
C PHE A 303 -10.57 10.99 24.78
N PRO A 304 -11.04 10.08 25.65
CA PRO A 304 -11.01 8.65 25.38
C PRO A 304 -12.16 8.18 24.48
N ASN A 305 -13.16 9.02 24.23
CA ASN A 305 -14.37 8.67 23.48
C ASN A 305 -14.41 9.31 22.08
N GLN A 306 -13.26 9.50 21.46
CA GLN A 306 -13.19 10.00 20.09
C GLN A 306 -13.78 8.98 19.12
N TYR A 307 -14.29 9.47 18.00
CA TYR A 307 -14.83 8.65 16.92
C TYR A 307 -14.41 9.21 15.59
N GLU A 308 -14.17 8.33 14.65
CA GLU A 308 -13.80 8.71 13.29
C GLU A 308 -14.46 7.78 12.28
N TRP A 309 -14.81 8.36 11.14
CA TRP A 309 -15.40 7.66 10.04
C TRP A 309 -14.76 8.17 8.74
N THR A 310 -14.20 7.25 7.95
CA THR A 310 -13.53 7.57 6.69
C THR A 310 -14.18 6.83 5.53
N ARG A 311 -14.19 7.46 4.35
CA ARG A 311 -14.59 6.85 3.08
C ARG A 311 -13.63 7.26 1.98
N ARG A 312 -13.22 6.28 1.20
CA ARG A 312 -12.41 6.48 0.00
C ARG A 312 -13.16 5.97 -1.22
N TYR A 313 -13.16 6.76 -2.28
CA TYR A 313 -13.56 6.38 -3.63
C TYR A 313 -12.39 6.62 -4.54
N MET A 314 -12.01 5.66 -5.35
CA MET A 314 -10.87 5.81 -6.25
C MET A 314 -11.12 5.15 -7.61
N GLY A 315 -10.39 5.62 -8.63
CA GLY A 315 -10.37 4.98 -9.93
C GLY A 315 -9.22 5.48 -10.78
N SER A 316 -8.75 4.64 -11.67
CA SER A 316 -7.74 4.98 -12.67
C SER A 316 -7.92 4.18 -13.95
N VAL A 317 -7.43 4.76 -15.03
CA VAL A 317 -7.26 4.10 -16.33
C VAL A 317 -5.86 4.44 -16.83
N SER A 318 -5.12 3.44 -17.27
CA SER A 318 -3.85 3.61 -17.98
C SER A 318 -3.88 2.83 -19.30
N VAL A 319 -3.27 3.39 -20.31
CA VAL A 319 -3.18 2.81 -21.65
C VAL A 319 -1.72 2.71 -22.01
N GLY A 320 -1.22 1.52 -22.29
CA GLY A 320 0.09 1.29 -22.89
C GLY A 320 -0.08 1.16 -24.40
N ILE A 321 0.64 1.97 -25.18
CA ILE A 321 0.65 1.93 -26.65
C ILE A 321 2.06 1.55 -27.08
N HIS A 322 2.20 0.45 -27.82
CA HIS A 322 3.45 -0.15 -28.27
C HIS A 322 3.61 0.00 -29.81
N PRO A 323 3.84 1.21 -30.32
CA PRO A 323 3.79 1.47 -31.76
C PRO A 323 5.02 0.91 -32.52
N LEU A 324 6.10 0.60 -31.80
CA LEU A 324 7.34 0.12 -32.39
C LEU A 324 7.94 -1.02 -31.57
N ALA A 325 8.18 -2.15 -32.23
CA ALA A 325 9.02 -3.22 -31.74
C ALA A 325 9.92 -3.66 -32.91
N ASN A 326 11.24 -3.34 -32.84
CA ASN A 326 12.23 -3.68 -33.87
C ASN A 326 13.55 -4.08 -33.18
N GLU A 327 13.84 -5.36 -33.11
CA GLU A 327 15.01 -5.86 -32.41
C GLU A 327 16.36 -5.46 -33.05
N SER A 328 16.39 -5.16 -34.35
CA SER A 328 17.63 -4.89 -35.11
C SER A 328 17.91 -3.41 -35.33
N GLY A 329 16.99 -2.49 -35.02
CA GLY A 329 17.14 -1.06 -35.22
C GLY A 329 17.89 -0.33 -34.11
N PHE A 330 18.33 0.91 -34.39
CA PHE A 330 18.85 1.82 -33.36
C PHE A 330 17.83 2.08 -32.26
N LEU A 331 16.58 2.32 -32.62
CA LEU A 331 15.41 2.36 -31.72
C LEU A 331 14.74 0.99 -31.74
N LYS A 332 14.78 0.28 -30.62
CA LYS A 332 14.29 -1.09 -30.49
C LYS A 332 12.81 -1.16 -30.10
N SER A 333 12.38 -0.32 -29.18
CA SER A 333 10.96 -0.17 -28.83
C SER A 333 10.66 1.26 -28.42
N LEU A 334 9.40 1.63 -28.59
CA LEU A 334 8.81 2.85 -28.07
C LEU A 334 7.47 2.48 -27.41
N ASP A 335 7.32 2.82 -26.12
CA ASP A 335 6.11 2.61 -25.36
C ASP A 335 5.60 3.98 -24.91
N ILE A 336 4.31 4.26 -25.11
CA ILE A 336 3.66 5.52 -24.71
C ILE A 336 2.54 5.17 -23.73
N GLU A 337 2.56 5.78 -22.55
CA GLU A 337 1.65 5.44 -21.46
C GLU A 337 0.93 6.69 -20.94
N PRO A 338 -0.22 7.08 -21.56
CA PRO A 338 -1.16 8.00 -20.95
C PRO A 338 -1.92 7.33 -19.81
N GLY A 339 -2.17 8.08 -18.74
CA GLY A 339 -2.94 7.63 -17.60
C GLY A 339 -3.74 8.75 -16.96
N VAL A 340 -4.89 8.40 -16.38
CA VAL A 340 -5.71 9.31 -15.58
C VAL A 340 -6.13 8.61 -14.29
N TYR A 341 -6.19 9.36 -13.20
CA TYR A 341 -6.64 8.83 -11.92
C TYR A 341 -7.38 9.88 -11.13
N ALA A 342 -8.23 9.41 -10.24
CA ALA A 342 -8.93 10.26 -9.30
C ALA A 342 -9.19 9.49 -8.00
N HIS A 343 -9.13 10.19 -6.88
CA HIS A 343 -9.68 9.69 -5.62
C HIS A 343 -10.34 10.80 -4.82
N ARG A 344 -11.32 10.39 -4.00
CA ARG A 344 -12.00 11.24 -3.04
C ARG A 344 -11.92 10.56 -1.69
N ASP A 345 -11.36 11.27 -0.72
CA ASP A 345 -11.37 10.88 0.68
C ASP A 345 -12.37 11.78 1.43
N ILE A 346 -13.24 11.17 2.22
CA ILE A 346 -14.16 11.86 3.12
C ILE A 346 -13.83 11.42 4.52
N ASP A 347 -13.65 12.37 5.41
CA ASP A 347 -13.29 12.18 6.80
C ASP A 347 -14.30 12.91 7.68
N HIS A 348 -14.81 12.22 8.71
CA HIS A 348 -15.69 12.77 9.72
C HIS A 348 -15.17 12.40 11.10
N TYR A 349 -14.75 13.39 11.83
CA TYR A 349 -14.20 13.25 13.17
C TYR A 349 -15.14 13.84 14.22
N GLN A 350 -15.28 13.15 15.35
CA GLN A 350 -15.97 13.61 16.55
C GLN A 350 -15.05 13.51 17.77
N LEU A 351 -14.89 14.61 18.50
CA LEU A 351 -14.10 14.64 19.73
C LEU A 351 -14.73 13.75 20.82
N THR A 352 -16.06 13.65 20.81
CA THR A 352 -16.81 12.72 21.64
C THR A 352 -17.84 12.00 20.76
N LYS A 353 -17.80 10.68 20.72
CA LYS A 353 -18.67 9.82 19.90
C LYS A 353 -20.14 10.17 20.11
N GLY A 354 -20.83 10.54 19.03
CA GLY A 354 -22.24 10.95 19.03
C GLY A 354 -22.50 12.43 19.34
N ALA A 355 -21.50 13.20 19.77
CA ALA A 355 -21.64 14.64 19.95
C ALA A 355 -21.46 15.36 18.62
N THR A 356 -22.46 16.11 18.18
CA THR A 356 -22.51 16.84 16.92
C THR A 356 -22.31 18.34 17.13
N GLY A 357 -21.86 19.04 16.08
CA GLY A 357 -21.66 20.49 16.06
C GLY A 357 -20.21 20.93 16.28
N ALA A 358 -19.87 22.10 15.72
CA ALA A 358 -18.52 22.64 15.78
C ALA A 358 -18.04 22.89 17.22
N SER A 359 -18.93 23.35 18.10
CA SER A 359 -18.64 23.57 19.53
C SER A 359 -18.26 22.31 20.29
N ASN A 360 -18.67 21.13 19.78
CA ASN A 360 -18.36 19.82 20.33
C ASN A 360 -17.14 19.17 19.64
N GLY A 361 -16.41 19.90 18.81
CA GLY A 361 -15.21 19.40 18.11
C GLY A 361 -15.50 18.43 16.99
N GLU A 362 -16.68 18.51 16.36
CA GLU A 362 -17.03 17.74 15.18
C GLU A 362 -16.50 18.41 13.91
N ASN A 363 -15.76 17.68 13.08
CA ASN A 363 -15.19 18.16 11.83
C ASN A 363 -15.50 17.23 10.67
N TYR A 364 -15.64 17.85 9.48
CA TYR A 364 -15.83 17.13 8.22
C TYR A 364 -14.80 17.64 7.20
N HIS A 365 -14.17 16.71 6.51
CA HIS A 365 -13.23 17.01 5.44
C HIS A 365 -13.57 16.18 4.21
N ARG A 366 -13.45 16.77 3.04
CA ARG A 366 -13.56 16.10 1.75
C ARG A 366 -12.37 16.50 0.90
N MET A 367 -11.50 15.54 0.64
CA MET A 367 -10.32 15.70 -0.21
C MET A 367 -10.58 15.10 -1.58
N ASP A 368 -10.50 15.89 -2.64
CA ASP A 368 -10.59 15.46 -4.02
C ASP A 368 -9.21 15.59 -4.68
N VAL A 369 -8.72 14.51 -5.27
CA VAL A 369 -7.46 14.47 -6.03
C VAL A 369 -7.75 13.97 -7.45
N TYR A 370 -7.27 14.73 -8.44
CA TYR A 370 -7.36 14.37 -9.85
C TYR A 370 -5.98 14.45 -10.47
N GLY A 371 -5.58 13.42 -11.20
CA GLY A 371 -4.27 13.40 -11.85
C GLY A 371 -4.35 12.88 -13.27
N GLY A 372 -3.44 13.38 -14.09
CA GLY A 372 -3.18 12.90 -15.43
C GLY A 372 -1.68 12.79 -15.66
N SER A 373 -1.26 11.69 -16.24
CA SER A 373 0.14 11.41 -16.56
C SER A 373 0.31 11.03 -18.02
N LEU A 374 1.44 11.37 -18.58
CA LEU A 374 1.90 10.90 -19.88
C LEU A 374 3.36 10.54 -19.78
N SER A 375 3.71 9.31 -20.11
CA SER A 375 5.09 8.85 -20.19
C SER A 375 5.40 8.23 -21.54
N ALA A 376 6.66 8.35 -21.97
CA ALA A 376 7.20 7.64 -23.10
C ALA A 376 8.50 6.95 -22.68
N VAL A 377 8.63 5.69 -23.05
CA VAL A 377 9.81 4.86 -22.79
C VAL A 377 10.37 4.38 -24.11
N ALA A 378 11.59 4.76 -24.40
CA ALA A 378 12.34 4.32 -25.58
C ALA A 378 13.45 3.35 -25.18
N SER A 379 13.45 2.15 -25.75
CA SER A 379 14.57 1.22 -25.69
C SER A 379 15.40 1.38 -26.95
N TRP A 380 16.71 1.66 -26.81
CA TRP A 380 17.60 1.95 -27.92
C TRP A 380 19.03 1.45 -27.64
N ALA A 381 19.96 1.68 -28.56
CA ALA A 381 21.30 1.10 -28.50
C ALA A 381 22.07 1.45 -27.20
N ALA A 382 21.85 2.64 -26.61
CA ALA A 382 22.51 3.07 -25.38
C ALA A 382 21.75 2.72 -24.09
N GLY A 383 20.57 2.08 -24.17
CA GLY A 383 19.79 1.67 -23.00
C GLY A 383 18.30 1.99 -23.09
N LYS A 384 17.67 2.27 -21.94
CA LYS A 384 16.26 2.64 -21.85
C LYS A 384 16.13 4.06 -21.31
N THR A 385 15.42 4.93 -22.05
CA THR A 385 15.13 6.31 -21.63
C THR A 385 13.64 6.48 -21.40
N ALA A 386 13.27 6.98 -20.22
CA ALA A 386 11.91 7.36 -19.89
C ALA A 386 11.82 8.88 -19.73
N ILE A 387 10.80 9.49 -20.34
CA ILE A 387 10.46 10.90 -20.19
C ILE A 387 8.96 11.01 -19.96
N GLY A 388 8.54 11.98 -19.16
CA GLY A 388 7.10 12.19 -18.99
C GLY A 388 6.75 13.37 -18.11
N ALA A 389 5.45 13.54 -17.96
CA ALA A 389 4.82 14.58 -17.15
C ALA A 389 3.67 14.00 -16.33
N ASP A 390 3.46 14.55 -15.15
CA ASP A 390 2.30 14.30 -14.30
C ASP A 390 1.75 15.63 -13.80
N VAL A 391 0.44 15.82 -13.89
CA VAL A 391 -0.27 16.97 -13.35
C VAL A 391 -1.33 16.46 -12.39
N ARG A 392 -1.25 16.90 -11.13
CA ARG A 392 -2.16 16.51 -10.05
C ARG A 392 -2.76 17.74 -9.39
N LYS A 393 -4.08 17.84 -9.41
CA LYS A 393 -4.86 18.83 -8.65
C LYS A 393 -5.35 18.24 -7.35
N GLU A 394 -5.15 18.94 -6.28
CA GLU A 394 -5.56 18.63 -4.92
C GLU A 394 -6.55 19.70 -4.45
N HIS A 395 -7.73 19.30 -4.01
CA HIS A 395 -8.81 20.20 -3.60
C HIS A 395 -9.47 19.68 -2.33
N ILE A 396 -9.43 20.49 -1.26
CA ILE A 396 -10.10 20.19 0.00
C ILE A 396 -11.30 21.10 0.20
N LEU A 397 -12.43 20.53 0.62
CA LEU A 397 -13.56 21.21 1.24
C LEU A 397 -13.61 20.75 2.69
N SER A 398 -13.75 21.68 3.60
CA SER A 398 -13.58 21.39 5.03
C SER A 398 -14.49 22.28 5.88
N THR A 399 -14.74 21.85 7.12
CA THR A 399 -15.31 22.69 8.18
C THR A 399 -14.23 23.37 9.03
N ALA A 400 -12.93 23.25 8.64
CA ALA A 400 -11.82 23.75 9.46
C ALA A 400 -10.51 24.02 8.70
N TYR A 401 -10.31 23.47 7.48
CA TYR A 401 -9.03 23.53 6.77
C TYR A 401 -9.16 24.28 5.45
N GLY A 402 -8.30 25.27 5.26
CA GLY A 402 -8.26 26.11 4.07
C GLY A 402 -8.65 27.55 4.38
N GLU A 403 -8.98 28.29 3.34
CA GLU A 403 -9.48 29.67 3.41
C GLU A 403 -11.00 29.64 3.61
N LEU A 404 -11.52 30.58 4.41
CA LEU A 404 -12.95 30.71 4.65
C LEU A 404 -13.65 31.15 3.34
N LEU A 405 -14.73 30.45 2.99
CA LEU A 405 -15.56 30.75 1.83
C LEU A 405 -16.62 31.80 2.16
N ASP A 406 -17.06 32.55 1.15
CA ASP A 406 -18.27 33.36 1.26
C ASP A 406 -19.50 32.46 1.53
N GLU A 407 -20.46 32.95 2.29
CA GLU A 407 -21.64 32.16 2.68
C GLU A 407 -22.42 31.59 1.49
N SER A 408 -22.41 32.29 0.36
CA SER A 408 -23.03 31.86 -0.90
C SER A 408 -22.34 30.62 -1.55
N GLU A 409 -21.09 30.35 -1.17
CA GLU A 409 -20.30 29.23 -1.68
C GLU A 409 -20.29 28.01 -0.72
N TRP A 410 -20.88 28.16 0.46
CA TRP A 410 -20.97 27.04 1.41
C TRP A 410 -21.70 25.86 0.85
N LYS A 411 -21.19 24.66 1.14
CA LYS A 411 -21.77 23.40 0.63
C LYS A 411 -22.29 22.55 1.78
N THR A 412 -23.60 22.40 1.87
CA THR A 412 -24.25 21.58 2.88
C THR A 412 -23.73 20.13 2.88
N ILE A 413 -23.49 19.57 4.04
CA ILE A 413 -22.96 18.22 4.24
C ILE A 413 -24.12 17.25 4.44
N GLY A 414 -24.52 16.56 3.36
CA GLY A 414 -25.57 15.54 3.40
C GLY A 414 -26.84 16.01 4.08
N ASN A 415 -27.32 15.23 5.07
CA ASN A 415 -28.51 15.52 5.87
C ASN A 415 -28.18 16.18 7.23
N THR A 416 -27.00 16.82 7.35
CA THR A 416 -26.58 17.53 8.56
C THR A 416 -26.96 19.01 8.50
N THR A 417 -26.87 19.69 9.63
CA THR A 417 -26.96 21.17 9.70
C THR A 417 -25.62 21.85 9.43
N ARG A 418 -24.57 21.06 9.08
CA ARG A 418 -23.20 21.55 8.82
C ARG A 418 -22.99 21.81 7.32
N ALA A 419 -22.09 22.71 7.03
CA ALA A 419 -21.61 22.97 5.67
C ALA A 419 -20.09 23.00 5.63
N TYR A 420 -19.50 22.65 4.50
CA TYR A 420 -18.12 22.97 4.20
C TYR A 420 -18.06 24.48 3.95
N ASP A 421 -17.42 25.18 4.83
CA ASP A 421 -17.24 26.65 4.84
C ASP A 421 -15.81 27.07 4.55
N HIS A 422 -14.89 26.11 4.41
CA HIS A 422 -13.48 26.35 4.06
C HIS A 422 -13.09 25.55 2.81
N MET A 423 -12.14 26.11 2.05
CA MET A 423 -11.58 25.49 0.85
C MET A 423 -10.07 25.70 0.77
N GLY A 424 -9.37 24.69 0.29
CA GLY A 424 -7.98 24.80 -0.12
C GLY A 424 -7.75 24.07 -1.43
N ASN A 425 -6.85 24.59 -2.25
CA ASN A 425 -6.48 23.90 -3.48
C ASN A 425 -5.01 24.16 -3.83
N ARG A 426 -4.41 23.18 -4.49
CA ARG A 426 -3.08 23.32 -5.06
C ARG A 426 -2.91 22.36 -6.24
N THR A 427 -2.03 22.72 -7.16
CA THR A 427 -1.70 21.92 -8.33
C THR A 427 -0.22 21.56 -8.29
N ASN A 428 0.08 20.27 -8.42
CA ASN A 428 1.41 19.75 -8.62
C ASN A 428 1.64 19.49 -10.11
N THR A 429 2.72 19.99 -10.67
CA THR A 429 3.19 19.66 -12.02
C THR A 429 4.59 19.06 -11.89
N SER A 430 4.76 17.83 -12.36
CA SER A 430 6.04 17.11 -12.34
C SER A 430 6.46 16.77 -13.76
N LEU A 431 7.72 17.01 -14.09
CA LEU A 431 8.37 16.56 -15.31
C LEU A 431 9.49 15.61 -14.90
N PHE A 432 9.66 14.49 -15.58
CA PHE A 432 10.73 13.56 -15.27
C PHE A 432 11.49 13.10 -16.51
N LEU A 433 12.76 12.81 -16.29
CA LEU A 433 13.66 12.18 -17.24
C LEU A 433 14.48 11.14 -16.49
N GLU A 434 14.57 9.93 -17.03
CA GLU A 434 15.42 8.86 -16.51
C GLU A 434 16.05 8.10 -17.66
N HIS A 435 17.32 7.75 -17.49
CA HIS A 435 18.06 6.90 -18.43
C HIS A 435 18.71 5.73 -17.70
N ASN A 436 18.51 4.53 -18.23
CA ASN A 436 19.03 3.28 -17.69
C ASN A 436 19.98 2.66 -18.71
N VAL A 437 21.24 2.48 -18.32
CA VAL A 437 22.28 1.79 -19.08
C VAL A 437 22.49 0.42 -18.47
N ILE A 438 22.45 -0.63 -19.30
CA ILE A 438 22.69 -2.02 -18.88
C ILE A 438 23.81 -2.58 -19.74
N ILE A 439 24.96 -2.87 -19.13
CA ILE A 439 26.13 -3.41 -19.79
C ILE A 439 26.61 -4.64 -19.02
N GLY A 440 26.32 -5.83 -19.55
CA GLY A 440 26.64 -7.08 -18.87
C GLY A 440 25.96 -7.14 -17.48
N GLY A 441 26.78 -7.28 -16.42
CA GLY A 441 26.29 -7.28 -15.03
C GLY A 441 26.08 -5.88 -14.42
N LEU A 442 26.49 -4.80 -15.09
CA LEU A 442 26.37 -3.42 -14.58
C LEU A 442 25.06 -2.79 -15.05
N THR A 443 24.32 -2.20 -14.12
CA THR A 443 23.18 -1.32 -14.41
C THR A 443 23.41 0.03 -13.77
N VAL A 444 23.28 1.10 -14.54
CA VAL A 444 23.32 2.50 -14.08
C VAL A 444 22.00 3.16 -14.45
N SER A 445 21.30 3.70 -13.46
CA SER A 445 20.06 4.45 -13.62
C SER A 445 20.28 5.88 -13.12
N ALA A 446 20.21 6.86 -14.01
CA ALA A 446 20.35 8.27 -13.67
C ALA A 446 19.10 9.03 -14.14
N GLY A 447 18.65 9.97 -13.33
CA GLY A 447 17.45 10.74 -13.71
C GLY A 447 17.19 11.90 -12.76
N MET A 448 16.18 12.66 -13.12
CA MET A 448 15.70 13.79 -12.33
C MET A 448 14.19 13.96 -12.47
N MET A 449 13.59 14.56 -11.45
CA MET A 449 12.25 15.08 -11.49
C MET A 449 12.31 16.58 -11.22
N ALA A 450 11.63 17.39 -12.04
CA ALA A 450 11.35 18.79 -11.77
C ALA A 450 9.89 18.91 -11.32
N ASN A 451 9.65 19.47 -10.14
CA ASN A 451 8.31 19.67 -9.58
C ASN A 451 8.02 21.11 -9.30
N ARG A 452 6.81 21.56 -9.63
CA ARG A 452 6.24 22.87 -9.32
C ARG A 452 4.91 22.68 -8.60
N ASN A 453 4.68 23.47 -7.57
CA ASN A 453 3.45 23.44 -6.78
C ASN A 453 2.90 24.86 -6.59
N THR A 454 1.61 25.07 -6.87
CA THR A 454 0.94 26.38 -6.75
C THR A 454 0.68 26.79 -5.30
N GLY A 455 0.67 25.85 -4.35
CA GLY A 455 0.58 26.15 -2.91
C GLY A 455 1.92 26.61 -2.29
N LEU A 456 2.96 26.75 -3.11
CA LEU A 456 4.26 27.35 -2.78
C LEU A 456 4.50 28.58 -3.65
N ASP A 457 5.76 28.92 -3.88
CA ASP A 457 6.20 30.01 -4.74
C ASP A 457 6.02 29.74 -6.25
N ASN A 458 5.39 28.63 -6.63
CA ASN A 458 5.10 28.24 -8.01
C ASN A 458 6.35 28.12 -8.91
N LYS A 459 7.54 27.81 -8.34
CA LYS A 459 8.79 27.61 -9.07
C LYS A 459 9.13 26.12 -9.19
N PHE A 460 9.75 25.77 -10.31
CA PHE A 460 10.29 24.43 -10.48
C PHE A 460 11.48 24.17 -9.54
N ARG A 461 11.46 23.01 -8.88
CA ARG A 461 12.54 22.47 -8.07
C ARG A 461 12.95 21.11 -8.60
N VAL A 462 14.26 20.86 -8.67
CA VAL A 462 14.80 19.65 -9.28
C VAL A 462 15.29 18.66 -8.22
N TYR A 463 14.93 17.40 -8.40
CA TYR A 463 15.24 16.28 -7.52
C TYR A 463 15.96 15.20 -8.34
N PRO A 464 17.32 15.28 -8.42
CA PRO A 464 18.13 14.31 -9.12
C PRO A 464 18.32 13.03 -8.30
N GLY A 465 18.69 11.95 -9.00
CA GLY A 465 19.09 10.71 -8.38
C GLY A 465 19.89 9.83 -9.33
N VAL A 466 20.76 9.03 -8.75
CA VAL A 466 21.60 8.04 -9.44
C VAL A 466 21.59 6.76 -8.64
N ASP A 467 21.36 5.64 -9.32
CA ASP A 467 21.46 4.31 -8.75
C ASP A 467 22.38 3.46 -9.63
N ILE A 468 23.23 2.67 -9.01
CA ILE A 468 24.19 1.79 -9.67
C ILE A 468 24.08 0.42 -9.04
N SER A 469 24.02 -0.62 -9.86
CA SER A 469 24.18 -1.99 -9.37
C SER A 469 25.12 -2.79 -10.25
N PHE A 470 25.84 -3.71 -9.62
CA PHE A 470 26.76 -4.63 -10.27
C PHE A 470 26.47 -6.06 -9.85
N ARG A 471 26.33 -6.94 -10.82
CA ARG A 471 26.17 -8.39 -10.65
C ARG A 471 27.40 -9.09 -11.20
N PRO A 472 28.37 -9.45 -10.34
CA PRO A 472 29.57 -10.18 -10.80
C PRO A 472 29.21 -11.58 -11.31
N ASN A 473 28.13 -12.17 -10.82
CA ASN A 473 27.57 -13.44 -11.26
C ASN A 473 26.06 -13.49 -10.91
N ASP A 474 25.41 -14.63 -11.12
CA ASP A 474 23.98 -14.80 -10.87
C ASP A 474 23.60 -14.84 -9.36
N HIS A 475 24.57 -15.07 -8.48
CA HIS A 475 24.34 -15.14 -7.04
C HIS A 475 24.44 -13.78 -6.34
N TRP A 476 25.30 -12.89 -6.81
CA TRP A 476 25.62 -11.64 -6.13
C TRP A 476 25.09 -10.42 -6.88
N LYS A 477 24.50 -9.50 -6.11
CA LYS A 477 24.16 -8.16 -6.57
C LYS A 477 24.59 -7.15 -5.53
N ILE A 478 25.45 -6.20 -5.93
CA ILE A 478 25.92 -5.08 -5.12
C ILE A 478 25.29 -3.82 -5.67
N TYR A 479 24.85 -2.89 -4.83
CA TYR A 479 24.27 -1.65 -5.30
C TYR A 479 24.63 -0.45 -4.43
N ALA A 480 24.58 0.73 -5.04
CA ALA A 480 24.64 2.02 -4.36
C ALA A 480 23.66 2.99 -4.99
N SER A 481 23.08 3.86 -4.19
CA SER A 481 22.10 4.85 -4.64
C SER A 481 22.29 6.18 -3.93
N TRP A 482 22.02 7.26 -4.64
CA TRP A 482 21.87 8.61 -4.10
C TRP A 482 20.66 9.27 -4.73
N ASN A 483 19.74 9.76 -3.92
CA ASN A 483 18.50 10.37 -4.39
C ASN A 483 18.12 11.57 -3.51
N LYS A 484 17.61 12.63 -4.13
CA LYS A 484 16.95 13.75 -3.46
C LYS A 484 15.44 13.59 -3.52
N ALA A 485 14.78 14.04 -2.46
CA ALA A 485 13.32 14.03 -2.34
C ALA A 485 12.82 15.26 -1.58
N MET A 486 11.52 15.51 -1.68
CA MET A 486 10.83 16.52 -0.89
C MET A 486 9.47 16.02 -0.41
N ARG A 487 8.91 16.64 0.63
CA ARG A 487 7.51 16.52 1.05
C ARG A 487 6.90 17.91 1.22
N LEU A 488 5.71 18.09 0.69
CA LEU A 488 4.90 19.29 0.93
C LEU A 488 4.22 19.17 2.30
N PRO A 489 3.99 20.28 3.03
CA PRO A 489 3.11 20.28 4.19
C PRO A 489 1.72 19.76 3.80
N THR A 490 1.09 18.98 4.65
CA THR A 490 -0.30 18.55 4.50
C THR A 490 -1.25 19.70 4.80
N PHE A 491 -2.52 19.60 4.39
CA PHE A 491 -3.52 20.59 4.78
C PHE A 491 -3.74 20.61 6.30
N THR A 492 -3.57 19.46 6.97
CA THR A 492 -3.57 19.36 8.43
C THR A 492 -2.40 20.18 9.03
N ASP A 493 -1.17 20.00 8.52
CA ASP A 493 0.00 20.77 9.00
C ASP A 493 -0.20 22.29 8.88
N LEU A 494 -0.88 22.72 7.82
CA LEU A 494 -1.07 24.15 7.52
C LEU A 494 -2.21 24.78 8.33
N TYR A 495 -3.36 24.08 8.44
CA TYR A 495 -4.62 24.73 8.81
C TYR A 495 -5.24 24.25 10.12
N THR A 496 -4.77 23.16 10.74
CA THR A 496 -5.33 22.69 12.00
C THR A 496 -5.37 23.80 13.05
N ASN A 497 -6.52 23.99 13.69
CA ASN A 497 -6.66 24.91 14.80
C ASN A 497 -7.65 24.36 15.83
N SER A 498 -7.14 23.61 16.78
CA SER A 498 -7.91 22.96 17.85
C SER A 498 -7.35 23.28 19.23
N SER A 499 -8.01 22.85 20.28
CA SER A 499 -7.50 22.94 21.64
C SER A 499 -6.22 22.13 21.88
N ALA A 500 -5.95 21.12 21.05
CA ALA A 500 -4.80 20.24 21.17
C ALA A 500 -3.67 20.56 20.18
N GLN A 501 -3.97 21.15 19.02
CA GLN A 501 -3.04 21.32 17.91
C GLN A 501 -3.26 22.65 17.17
N LYS A 502 -2.17 23.27 16.70
CA LYS A 502 -2.18 24.46 15.84
C LYS A 502 -1.23 24.29 14.68
N GLY A 503 -1.74 24.38 13.44
CA GLY A 503 -0.98 24.39 12.20
C GLY A 503 -0.26 25.71 11.96
N ASP A 504 0.55 25.74 10.90
CA ASP A 504 1.28 26.95 10.48
C ASP A 504 1.32 27.04 8.95
N ILE A 505 0.70 28.06 8.39
CA ILE A 505 0.67 28.32 6.93
C ILE A 505 2.02 28.75 6.35
N THR A 506 3.00 29.07 7.20
CA THR A 506 4.35 29.49 6.79
C THR A 506 5.34 28.33 6.65
N LEU A 507 4.89 27.09 6.87
CA LEU A 507 5.71 25.89 6.78
C LEU A 507 6.38 25.75 5.41
N LYS A 508 7.67 25.45 5.45
CA LYS A 508 8.47 25.15 4.26
C LYS A 508 8.42 23.66 3.94
N PRO A 509 8.54 23.28 2.65
CA PRO A 509 8.67 21.88 2.28
C PRO A 509 9.89 21.22 2.91
N GLU A 510 9.73 20.00 3.40
CA GLU A 510 10.84 19.16 3.81
C GLU A 510 11.71 18.76 2.62
N ARG A 511 12.99 18.58 2.85
CA ARG A 511 13.97 18.14 1.85
C ARG A 511 14.82 17.00 2.39
N ASN A 512 15.09 16.03 1.55
CA ASN A 512 15.90 14.88 1.91
C ASN A 512 16.96 14.61 0.84
N SER A 513 18.12 14.12 1.29
CA SER A 513 19.16 13.55 0.45
C SER A 513 19.58 12.21 1.07
N THR A 514 19.26 11.11 0.41
CA THR A 514 19.49 9.76 0.91
C THR A 514 20.59 9.08 0.12
N PHE A 515 21.57 8.52 0.82
CA PHE A 515 22.58 7.59 0.32
C PHE A 515 22.24 6.21 0.86
N LYS A 516 22.21 5.20 0.00
CA LYS A 516 21.95 3.81 0.40
C LYS A 516 22.87 2.89 -0.39
N GLY A 517 23.43 1.88 0.25
CA GLY A 517 24.20 0.83 -0.39
C GLY A 517 23.88 -0.51 0.23
N GLY A 518 24.12 -1.58 -0.52
CA GLY A 518 23.87 -2.91 0.00
C GLY A 518 24.31 -4.02 -0.95
N VAL A 519 24.13 -5.22 -0.46
CA VAL A 519 24.47 -6.46 -1.15
C VAL A 519 23.35 -7.47 -1.00
N ARG A 520 23.05 -8.19 -2.05
CA ARG A 520 22.17 -9.36 -2.05
C ARG A 520 22.96 -10.58 -2.55
N TYR A 521 22.86 -11.64 -1.81
CA TYR A 521 23.30 -12.97 -2.19
C TYR A 521 22.10 -13.89 -2.34
N ARG A 522 22.01 -14.62 -3.44
CA ARG A 522 20.96 -15.58 -3.70
C ARG A 522 21.53 -16.87 -4.29
N THR A 523 21.05 -17.97 -3.79
CA THR A 523 21.30 -19.30 -4.36
C THR A 523 20.01 -20.14 -4.24
N PHE A 524 20.05 -21.37 -4.71
CA PHE A 524 18.91 -22.25 -4.61
C PHE A 524 18.50 -22.48 -3.14
N GLY A 525 17.30 -22.08 -2.78
CA GLY A 525 16.76 -22.21 -1.42
C GLY A 525 17.29 -21.21 -0.39
N PHE A 526 18.16 -20.24 -0.73
CA PHE A 526 18.67 -19.25 0.22
C PHE A 526 18.84 -17.88 -0.41
N GLU A 527 18.35 -16.86 0.29
CA GLU A 527 18.58 -15.45 -0.03
C GLU A 527 19.02 -14.69 1.22
N ALA A 528 20.04 -13.85 1.09
CA ALA A 528 20.45 -12.93 2.13
C ALA A 528 20.64 -11.52 1.53
N MET A 529 20.17 -10.52 2.25
CA MET A 529 20.30 -9.12 1.88
C MET A 529 20.81 -8.32 3.07
N ALA A 530 21.78 -7.44 2.82
CA ALA A 530 22.24 -6.46 3.80
C ALA A 530 22.30 -5.08 3.12
N SER A 531 21.81 -4.05 3.80
CA SER A 531 21.88 -2.68 3.30
C SER A 531 22.13 -1.70 4.43
N ALA A 532 22.80 -0.59 4.12
CA ALA A 532 22.98 0.54 5.02
C ALA A 532 22.58 1.84 4.33
N PHE A 533 22.09 2.80 5.10
CA PHE A 533 21.65 4.09 4.56
C PHE A 533 22.05 5.25 5.47
N TYR A 534 22.19 6.42 4.84
CA TYR A 534 22.30 7.72 5.49
C TYR A 534 21.38 8.71 4.80
N SER A 535 20.43 9.27 5.55
CA SER A 535 19.42 10.20 5.07
C SER A 535 19.56 11.55 5.80
N ARG A 536 19.74 12.62 5.02
CA ARG A 536 19.92 14.00 5.51
C ARG A 536 18.64 14.79 5.31
N GLY A 537 17.83 14.91 6.38
CA GLY A 537 16.61 15.69 6.39
C GLY A 537 16.86 17.17 6.72
N ARG A 538 16.14 18.07 6.05
CA ARG A 538 16.17 19.53 6.25
C ARG A 538 14.76 20.08 6.22
N GLU A 539 14.51 21.14 7.01
CA GLU A 539 13.19 21.75 7.14
C GLU A 539 12.12 20.72 7.55
N MET A 540 12.51 19.77 8.40
CA MET A 540 11.62 18.67 8.81
C MET A 540 10.43 19.23 9.57
N ILE A 541 9.23 18.75 9.28
CA ILE A 541 7.99 19.21 9.91
C ILE A 541 7.60 18.23 11.00
N ASP A 542 7.28 18.76 12.18
CA ASP A 542 6.70 17.98 13.28
C ASP A 542 5.75 18.82 14.11
N TRP A 543 4.95 18.16 14.91
CA TRP A 543 4.08 18.71 15.92
C TRP A 543 4.79 18.70 17.27
N VAL A 544 5.06 19.84 17.84
CA VAL A 544 5.92 19.94 19.04
C VAL A 544 5.28 20.76 20.14
N TYR A 545 5.62 20.44 21.38
CA TYR A 545 5.58 21.39 22.47
C TYR A 545 6.94 22.09 22.52
N GLU A 546 6.94 23.43 22.39
CA GLU A 546 8.17 24.23 22.51
C GLU A 546 8.68 24.24 23.96
N THR A 547 7.77 24.36 24.93
CA THR A 547 8.07 24.37 26.36
C THR A 547 7.15 23.41 27.16
N ALA A 548 7.47 23.17 28.41
CA ALA A 548 6.63 22.37 29.31
C ALA A 548 5.24 22.99 29.57
N GLU A 549 5.15 24.31 29.47
CA GLU A 549 3.92 25.11 29.68
C GLU A 549 3.05 25.17 28.41
N SER A 550 3.53 24.68 27.28
CA SER A 550 2.77 24.66 26.04
C SER A 550 1.44 23.90 26.21
N LYS A 551 0.33 24.57 25.86
CA LYS A 551 -1.02 24.00 26.05
C LYS A 551 -1.46 23.11 24.90
N ARG A 552 -0.84 23.27 23.72
CA ARG A 552 -1.12 22.53 22.50
C ARG A 552 0.13 22.32 21.66
N TYR A 553 0.12 21.31 20.83
CA TYR A 553 1.17 21.09 19.84
C TYR A 553 1.12 22.18 18.76
N GLN A 554 2.29 22.63 18.33
CA GLN A 554 2.47 23.56 17.22
C GLN A 554 3.15 22.83 16.07
N ALA A 555 2.58 22.89 14.86
CA ALA A 555 3.29 22.42 13.65
C ALA A 555 4.43 23.41 13.35
N MET A 556 5.64 22.89 13.14
CA MET A 556 6.78 23.73 12.77
C MET A 556 7.84 22.98 11.99
N ASN A 557 8.69 23.72 11.28
CA ASN A 557 9.92 23.16 10.74
C ASN A 557 10.94 23.03 11.88
N ILE A 558 11.25 21.79 12.31
CA ILE A 558 12.15 21.51 13.44
C ILE A 558 13.64 21.50 13.06
N GLY A 559 13.99 21.92 11.83
CA GLY A 559 15.37 22.03 11.38
C GLY A 559 15.92 20.76 10.72
N LYS A 560 16.98 20.20 11.26
CA LYS A 560 17.75 19.09 10.66
C LYS A 560 17.48 17.79 11.39
N LEU A 561 17.20 16.73 10.63
CA LEU A 561 17.00 15.38 11.14
C LEU A 561 17.74 14.41 10.22
N ASP A 562 18.81 13.83 10.72
CA ASP A 562 19.63 12.89 9.97
C ASP A 562 19.40 11.47 10.50
N ASN A 563 19.04 10.52 9.62
CA ASN A 563 18.83 9.11 9.94
C ASN A 563 19.96 8.27 9.38
N THR A 564 20.55 7.41 10.20
CA THR A 564 21.53 6.40 9.79
C THR A 564 21.03 5.04 10.24
N GLY A 565 21.15 4.05 9.39
CA GLY A 565 20.67 2.72 9.74
C GLY A 565 21.15 1.63 8.82
N PHE A 566 20.81 0.40 9.18
CA PHE A 566 21.03 -0.77 8.35
C PHE A 566 19.89 -1.78 8.51
N ASN A 567 19.69 -2.58 7.46
CA ASN A 567 18.73 -3.68 7.41
C ASN A 567 19.47 -4.93 6.96
N ILE A 568 19.21 -6.05 7.63
CA ILE A 568 19.66 -7.39 7.24
C ILE A 568 18.43 -8.28 7.17
N GLU A 569 18.32 -9.05 6.09
CA GLU A 569 17.25 -10.02 5.91
C GLU A 569 17.81 -11.30 5.31
N THR A 570 17.32 -12.44 5.80
CA THR A 570 17.64 -13.75 5.25
C THR A 570 16.37 -14.55 5.07
N LYS A 571 16.26 -15.27 3.96
CA LYS A 571 15.19 -16.22 3.64
C LYS A 571 15.81 -17.56 3.30
N ALA A 572 15.30 -18.61 3.91
CA ALA A 572 15.78 -19.99 3.67
C ALA A 572 14.60 -20.92 3.45
N ASN A 573 14.66 -21.69 2.37
CA ASN A 573 13.82 -22.83 2.10
C ASN A 573 14.63 -24.09 2.45
N LEU A 574 14.46 -24.60 3.67
CA LEU A 574 15.24 -25.75 4.14
C LEU A 574 14.99 -27.02 3.34
N SER A 575 13.78 -27.19 2.78
CA SER A 575 13.46 -28.34 1.95
C SER A 575 14.28 -28.35 0.66
N GLN A 576 14.58 -27.16 0.10
CA GLN A 576 15.46 -27.03 -1.06
C GLN A 576 16.95 -27.12 -0.69
N LEU A 577 17.35 -26.56 0.45
CA LEU A 577 18.75 -26.58 0.90
C LEU A 577 19.25 -27.95 1.30
N LEU A 578 18.38 -28.81 1.83
CA LEU A 578 18.73 -30.16 2.30
C LEU A 578 18.69 -31.21 1.17
N ASP A 579 18.56 -30.74 -0.05
CA ASP A 579 18.59 -31.53 -1.28
C ASP A 579 17.70 -32.77 -1.20
N ALA A 580 16.44 -32.49 -1.04
CA ALA A 580 15.46 -33.53 -0.95
C ALA A 580 15.09 -34.04 -2.36
N GLU A 581 15.97 -34.76 -3.03
CA GLU A 581 15.58 -35.70 -4.10
C GLU A 581 14.50 -36.68 -3.63
N THR A 582 14.26 -36.72 -2.32
CA THR A 582 13.22 -37.50 -1.63
C THR A 582 11.99 -36.73 -1.26
N SER A 583 11.84 -35.46 -1.66
CA SER A 583 10.67 -34.69 -1.32
C SER A 583 9.47 -35.26 -2.02
N ASP A 584 8.66 -35.98 -1.27
CA ASP A 584 7.26 -36.22 -1.59
C ASP A 584 6.66 -34.83 -1.88
N SER A 585 6.55 -34.46 -3.15
CA SER A 585 6.22 -33.15 -3.68
C SER A 585 4.85 -32.57 -3.22
N LYS A 586 4.27 -33.19 -2.20
CA LYS A 586 2.96 -32.88 -1.60
C LYS A 586 3.03 -32.23 -0.22
N LEU A 587 4.22 -32.05 0.38
CA LEU A 587 4.37 -31.35 1.65
C LEU A 587 4.77 -29.88 1.41
N GLU A 588 4.21 -28.97 2.19
CA GLU A 588 4.66 -27.58 2.18
C GLU A 588 6.13 -27.49 2.65
N PRO A 589 6.94 -26.59 2.07
CA PRO A 589 8.34 -26.46 2.45
C PRO A 589 8.50 -25.86 3.85
N TRP A 590 9.65 -26.16 4.49
CA TRP A 590 10.13 -25.41 5.67
C TRP A 590 10.74 -24.08 5.20
N LEU A 591 10.07 -22.99 5.53
CA LEU A 591 10.51 -21.64 5.17
C LEU A 591 10.83 -20.84 6.43
N ILE A 592 12.00 -20.23 6.45
CA ILE A 592 12.47 -19.39 7.56
C ILE A 592 12.84 -18.03 7.00
N THR A 593 12.30 -16.97 7.61
CA THR A 593 12.74 -15.59 7.36
C THR A 593 13.22 -14.97 8.65
N LEU A 594 14.36 -14.30 8.60
CA LEU A 594 14.91 -13.52 9.70
C LEU A 594 15.29 -12.14 9.18
N GLY A 595 14.69 -11.11 9.78
CA GLY A 595 14.96 -9.71 9.44
C GLY A 595 15.34 -8.90 10.68
N TYR A 596 16.35 -8.03 10.53
CA TYR A 596 16.73 -7.09 11.58
C TYR A 596 17.01 -5.71 10.99
N ALA A 597 16.41 -4.68 11.59
CA ALA A 597 16.64 -3.28 11.26
C ALA A 597 17.13 -2.51 12.47
N TYR A 598 18.09 -1.63 12.23
CA TYR A 598 18.60 -0.67 13.20
C TYR A 598 18.58 0.73 12.62
N ILE A 599 18.08 1.71 13.38
CA ILE A 599 18.04 3.12 12.99
C ILE A 599 18.54 3.96 14.17
N ASN A 600 19.43 4.89 13.85
CA ASN A 600 19.83 5.97 14.75
C ASN A 600 19.51 7.31 14.11
N GLN A 601 18.83 8.17 14.88
CA GLN A 601 18.41 9.48 14.45
C GLN A 601 19.17 10.55 15.24
N THR A 602 19.72 11.53 14.51
CA THR A 602 20.38 12.69 15.08
C THR A 602 19.63 13.93 14.63
N HIS A 603 19.23 14.78 15.56
CA HIS A 603 18.54 16.01 15.26
C HIS A 603 19.35 17.23 15.71
N ARG A 604 19.20 18.33 14.96
CA ARG A 604 19.65 19.67 15.36
C ARG A 604 18.50 20.62 15.09
N THR A 605 17.98 21.19 16.14
CA THR A 605 16.88 22.13 16.08
C THR A 605 17.42 23.55 16.34
N ASP A 606 16.89 24.51 15.61
CA ASP A 606 17.21 25.94 15.81
C ASP A 606 16.37 26.55 16.96
N LYS A 607 15.40 25.78 17.45
CA LYS A 607 14.51 26.12 18.56
C LYS A 607 14.52 24.99 19.59
N GLU A 608 14.27 25.32 20.83
CA GLU A 608 14.08 24.34 21.90
C GLU A 608 12.79 23.56 21.65
N ILE A 609 12.84 22.23 21.79
CA ILE A 609 11.72 21.29 21.65
C ILE A 609 11.60 20.50 22.93
N TYR A 610 10.54 20.78 23.71
CA TYR A 610 10.25 20.02 24.92
C TYR A 610 9.72 18.62 24.60
N LYS A 611 8.81 18.50 23.58
CA LYS A 611 8.21 17.23 23.17
C LYS A 611 7.86 17.23 21.69
N SER A 612 8.22 16.16 21.00
CA SER A 612 7.86 15.83 19.62
C SER A 612 6.71 14.83 19.60
N LEU A 613 5.83 14.91 18.63
CA LEU A 613 4.71 13.99 18.51
C LEU A 613 5.03 12.80 17.58
N TYR A 614 5.77 13.02 16.50
CA TYR A 614 6.01 11.99 15.48
C TYR A 614 7.48 11.80 15.11
N ALA A 615 8.19 12.88 14.78
CA ALA A 615 9.50 12.79 14.13
C ALA A 615 10.59 12.15 15.03
N LEU A 616 10.51 12.34 16.35
CA LEU A 616 11.47 11.78 17.30
C LEU A 616 11.02 10.45 17.92
N GLU A 617 9.82 9.95 17.56
CA GLU A 617 9.30 8.65 18.02
C GLU A 617 9.59 7.53 17.01
N TYR A 618 10.82 7.37 16.59
CA TYR A 618 11.21 6.38 15.59
C TYR A 618 11.49 4.99 16.18
N LEU A 619 11.36 3.97 15.35
CA LEU A 619 11.68 2.58 15.66
C LEU A 619 13.20 2.38 15.55
N ARG A 620 13.89 2.25 16.70
CA ARG A 620 15.36 2.08 16.74
C ARG A 620 15.79 0.68 16.37
N HIS A 621 15.11 -0.32 16.92
CA HIS A 621 15.39 -1.72 16.65
C HIS A 621 14.11 -2.45 16.27
N LYS A 622 14.22 -3.29 15.26
CA LYS A 622 13.17 -4.22 14.85
C LYS A 622 13.81 -5.57 14.49
N LEU A 623 13.33 -6.63 15.13
CA LEU A 623 13.61 -8.01 14.76
C LEU A 623 12.31 -8.66 14.32
N VAL A 624 12.32 -9.35 13.19
CA VAL A 624 11.23 -10.18 12.68
C VAL A 624 11.79 -11.56 12.39
N ALA A 625 11.17 -12.59 12.93
CA ALA A 625 11.47 -13.97 12.57
C ALA A 625 10.19 -14.70 12.23
N THR A 626 10.13 -15.34 11.08
CA THR A 626 8.98 -16.15 10.66
C THR A 626 9.44 -17.57 10.33
N VAL A 627 8.61 -18.55 10.69
CA VAL A 627 8.81 -19.96 10.35
C VAL A 627 7.51 -20.53 9.87
N SER A 628 7.49 -21.07 8.65
CA SER A 628 6.36 -21.85 8.12
C SER A 628 6.80 -23.27 7.88
N HIS A 629 6.02 -24.24 8.33
CA HIS A 629 6.39 -25.65 8.24
C HIS A 629 5.18 -26.58 8.14
N PRO A 630 5.31 -27.74 7.49
CA PRO A 630 4.31 -28.81 7.57
C PRO A 630 4.33 -29.45 8.96
N ILE A 631 3.16 -29.77 9.51
CA ILE A 631 2.99 -30.60 10.70
C ILE A 631 2.67 -32.03 10.24
N ALA A 632 1.80 -32.16 9.24
CA ALA A 632 1.39 -33.41 8.60
C ALA A 632 0.92 -33.12 7.18
N LYS A 633 0.60 -34.14 6.42
CA LYS A 633 -0.01 -34.00 5.09
C LYS A 633 -1.26 -33.10 5.20
N ARG A 634 -1.31 -32.01 4.47
CA ARG A 634 -2.38 -31.00 4.46
C ARG A 634 -2.50 -30.13 5.73
N LEU A 635 -1.69 -30.36 6.75
CA LEU A 635 -1.68 -29.57 7.97
C LEU A 635 -0.35 -28.83 8.06
N SER A 636 -0.40 -27.51 8.07
CA SER A 636 0.78 -26.64 8.19
C SER A 636 0.59 -25.58 9.27
N ALA A 637 1.70 -25.05 9.74
CA ALA A 637 1.73 -23.94 10.69
C ALA A 637 2.69 -22.86 10.23
N SER A 638 2.37 -21.63 10.58
CA SER A 638 3.21 -20.45 10.44
C SER A 638 3.28 -19.71 11.76
N TRP A 639 4.47 -19.28 12.11
CA TRP A 639 4.77 -18.57 13.37
C TRP A 639 5.54 -17.32 13.05
N SER A 640 5.24 -16.21 13.72
CA SER A 640 6.05 -15.00 13.67
C SER A 640 6.39 -14.46 15.06
N LEU A 641 7.63 -14.04 15.20
CA LEU A 641 8.13 -13.31 16.36
C LEU A 641 8.56 -11.92 15.90
N ARG A 642 8.04 -10.88 16.55
CA ARG A 642 8.47 -9.49 16.35
C ARG A 642 8.94 -8.91 17.67
N TRP A 643 10.19 -8.48 17.71
CA TRP A 643 10.73 -7.67 18.80
C TRP A 643 11.02 -6.26 18.30
N GLN A 644 10.59 -5.26 19.07
CA GLN A 644 10.69 -3.86 18.68
C GLN A 644 11.10 -2.99 19.86
N GLN A 645 11.94 -2.00 19.59
CA GLN A 645 12.30 -0.94 20.52
C GLN A 645 12.12 0.42 19.84
N ARG A 646 11.16 1.20 20.34
CA ARG A 646 10.89 2.55 19.92
C ARG A 646 11.51 3.55 20.87
N MET A 647 11.96 4.68 20.33
CA MET A 647 12.51 5.77 21.14
C MET A 647 11.40 6.63 21.76
N ASN A 648 11.82 7.61 22.58
CA ASN A 648 10.95 8.58 23.26
C ASN A 648 10.04 7.98 24.36
N GLY A 649 10.63 7.13 25.22
CA GLY A 649 9.98 6.63 26.44
C GLY A 649 9.16 5.35 26.29
N TYR A 650 9.16 4.72 25.10
CA TYR A 650 8.51 3.43 24.90
C TYR A 650 9.36 2.28 25.45
N HIS A 651 8.70 1.32 26.10
CA HIS A 651 9.34 0.07 26.51
C HIS A 651 9.45 -0.89 25.31
N PRO A 652 10.60 -1.60 25.16
CA PRO A 652 10.72 -2.66 24.18
C PRO A 652 9.71 -3.76 24.46
N TYR A 653 9.20 -4.39 23.38
CA TYR A 653 8.30 -5.52 23.51
C TYR A 653 8.58 -6.60 22.47
N ALA A 654 8.18 -7.83 22.81
CA ALA A 654 8.16 -8.95 21.89
C ALA A 654 6.72 -9.43 21.71
N LYS A 655 6.35 -9.74 20.49
CA LYS A 655 5.03 -10.24 20.10
C LYS A 655 5.19 -11.55 19.34
N PHE A 656 4.43 -12.55 19.72
CA PHE A 656 4.42 -13.85 19.08
C PHE A 656 3.03 -14.14 18.51
N ASP A 657 2.97 -14.43 17.22
CA ASP A 657 1.75 -14.66 16.48
C ASP A 657 1.83 -16.05 15.79
N GLY A 658 0.70 -16.66 15.46
CA GLY A 658 0.70 -17.95 14.81
C GLY A 658 -0.58 -18.27 14.06
N LYS A 659 -0.44 -19.14 13.05
CA LYS A 659 -1.52 -19.67 12.24
C LYS A 659 -1.34 -21.16 12.03
N VAL A 660 -2.39 -21.91 12.21
CA VAL A 660 -2.44 -23.34 11.84
C VAL A 660 -3.54 -23.51 10.81
N GLN A 661 -3.27 -24.20 9.71
CA GLN A 661 -4.21 -24.39 8.63
C GLN A 661 -4.26 -25.84 8.15
N TYR A 662 -5.47 -26.28 7.80
CA TYR A 662 -5.72 -27.58 7.19
C TYR A 662 -6.28 -27.39 5.78
N GLN A 663 -5.55 -27.88 4.78
CA GLN A 663 -5.86 -27.69 3.37
C GLN A 663 -6.62 -28.86 2.79
N LEU A 664 -7.80 -28.58 2.26
CA LEU A 664 -8.62 -29.47 1.46
C LEU A 664 -8.56 -29.05 -0.04
N PRO A 665 -9.00 -29.85 -0.99
CA PRO A 665 -8.89 -29.50 -2.42
C PRO A 665 -9.49 -28.14 -2.83
N HIS A 666 -10.61 -27.74 -2.19
CA HIS A 666 -11.33 -26.51 -2.50
C HIS A 666 -11.61 -25.64 -1.27
N CYS A 667 -11.03 -26.00 -0.12
CA CYS A 667 -11.31 -25.33 1.14
C CYS A 667 -10.08 -25.38 2.04
N THR A 668 -9.74 -24.28 2.67
CA THR A 668 -8.72 -24.20 3.72
C THR A 668 -9.39 -23.78 5.01
N ILE A 669 -9.30 -24.57 6.05
CA ILE A 669 -9.76 -24.22 7.40
C ILE A 669 -8.54 -23.78 8.19
N TYR A 670 -8.65 -22.70 8.95
CA TYR A 670 -7.53 -22.17 9.74
C TYR A 670 -7.96 -21.59 11.07
N VAL A 671 -6.99 -21.57 11.99
CA VAL A 671 -7.04 -20.79 13.22
C VAL A 671 -5.79 -19.93 13.24
N LYS A 672 -5.94 -18.65 13.52
CA LYS A 672 -4.84 -17.69 13.71
C LYS A 672 -4.97 -17.01 15.06
N ALA A 673 -3.85 -16.72 15.67
CA ALA A 673 -3.76 -16.08 16.97
C ALA A 673 -2.73 -14.96 16.91
N ASP A 674 -3.15 -13.74 17.20
CA ASP A 674 -2.32 -12.57 17.31
C ASP A 674 -1.98 -12.33 18.79
N ASN A 675 -0.71 -11.99 19.09
CA ASN A 675 -0.22 -11.76 20.44
C ASN A 675 -0.51 -12.93 21.41
N ILE A 676 -0.05 -14.13 21.05
CA ILE A 676 -0.25 -15.38 21.82
C ILE A 676 0.24 -15.25 23.27
N THR A 677 1.31 -14.48 23.47
CA THR A 677 1.88 -14.22 24.81
C THR A 677 1.05 -13.22 25.63
N CYS A 678 -0.02 -12.67 25.07
CA CYS A 678 -0.87 -11.66 25.71
C CYS A 678 -0.08 -10.47 26.29
N HIS A 679 1.00 -10.07 25.59
CA HIS A 679 1.87 -9.00 26.05
C HIS A 679 1.16 -7.64 25.94
N ARG A 680 1.30 -6.79 26.96
CA ARG A 680 0.77 -5.42 26.95
C ARG A 680 1.80 -4.48 26.33
N TYR A 681 1.45 -3.81 25.24
CA TYR A 681 2.35 -2.92 24.55
C TYR A 681 1.63 -1.69 23.98
N TYR A 682 2.41 -0.71 23.54
CA TYR A 682 1.96 0.54 22.97
C TYR A 682 2.78 0.82 21.71
N ASP A 683 2.11 1.08 20.59
CA ASP A 683 2.75 1.48 19.33
C ASP A 683 2.78 3.00 19.16
N LEU A 684 1.80 3.69 19.72
CA LEU A 684 1.67 5.14 19.62
C LEU A 684 1.01 5.73 20.87
N GLY A 685 1.65 6.74 21.45
CA GLY A 685 1.11 7.51 22.57
C GLY A 685 0.65 6.64 23.74
N THR A 686 -0.57 6.87 24.20
CA THR A 686 -1.21 6.14 25.31
C THR A 686 -2.17 5.05 24.83
N VAL A 687 -2.22 4.77 23.53
CA VAL A 687 -3.14 3.78 22.95
C VAL A 687 -2.65 2.37 23.24
N LYS A 688 -3.28 1.71 24.19
CA LYS A 688 -2.98 0.33 24.55
C LYS A 688 -3.39 -0.61 23.41
N GLN A 689 -2.48 -1.49 23.01
CA GLN A 689 -2.76 -2.50 21.99
C GLN A 689 -3.53 -3.70 22.58
N PRO A 690 -4.33 -4.41 21.75
CA PRO A 690 -5.05 -5.60 22.16
C PRO A 690 -4.12 -6.69 22.72
N GLY A 691 -4.62 -7.50 23.66
CA GLY A 691 -4.00 -8.72 24.11
C GLY A 691 -4.14 -9.85 23.09
N LEU A 692 -4.28 -11.09 23.58
CA LEU A 692 -4.51 -12.25 22.71
C LEU A 692 -5.79 -12.09 21.88
N TRP A 693 -5.65 -12.24 20.54
CA TRP A 693 -6.75 -12.17 19.59
C TRP A 693 -6.78 -13.43 18.73
N ILE A 694 -7.79 -14.25 18.91
CA ILE A 694 -7.94 -15.53 18.19
C ILE A 694 -9.04 -15.39 17.15
N MET A 695 -8.76 -15.86 15.93
CA MET A 695 -9.71 -15.94 14.82
C MET A 695 -9.71 -17.35 14.25
N ALA A 696 -10.87 -17.88 13.92
CA ALA A 696 -11.03 -19.09 13.14
C ALA A 696 -11.78 -18.80 11.86
N GLY A 697 -11.42 -19.42 10.77
CA GLY A 697 -12.04 -19.13 9.50
C GLY A 697 -11.88 -20.24 8.48
N THR A 698 -12.58 -20.06 7.38
CA THR A 698 -12.48 -20.91 6.20
C THR A 698 -12.34 -20.09 4.94
N LYS A 699 -11.49 -20.58 4.03
CA LYS A 699 -11.31 -20.02 2.69
C LYS A 699 -11.74 -21.08 1.67
N ILE A 700 -12.68 -20.73 0.84
CA ILE A 700 -13.24 -21.61 -0.21
C ILE A 700 -12.76 -21.08 -1.57
N SER A 701 -12.31 -21.97 -2.43
CA SER A 701 -11.91 -21.67 -3.82
C SER A 701 -12.69 -22.56 -4.79
N VAL A 702 -13.29 -21.94 -5.79
CA VAL A 702 -14.07 -22.61 -6.85
C VAL A 702 -13.47 -22.21 -8.19
N PHE A 703 -13.21 -23.23 -9.05
CA PHE A 703 -12.58 -23.06 -10.36
C PHE A 703 -13.46 -23.59 -11.48
#